data_9b8fbcf0c3bd018ff33a7d43d87f24a7
#
_entry.id   9b8fbcf0c3bd018ff33a7d43d87f24a7
#
_cell.length_a   1.000
_cell.length_b   1.000
_cell.length_c   1.000
_cell.angle_alpha   90.00
_cell.angle_beta   90.00
_cell.angle_gamma   90.00
#
_symmetry.space_group_name_H-M   'P 1'
#
loop_
_entity.id
_entity.type
_entity.pdbx_description
1 polymer ?
#
loop_
_entity_poly.entity_id
_entity_poly.type
_entity_poly.pdbx_seq_one_letter_code
_entity_poly.pdbx_strand_id
1 'polypeptide(L)'
;MAKNFSKDDLELLGYTNIAEEDPSSASGKPWNIFTAEVVAGIQKIEHTFVYLHSSCTKQDATDLSKSLAVSNGFYVIKPNSLSLTEDTLRNIFGRTMVRLDVYEDLIWRKIKNIFHDYSKALGEEITTEEYYVTPRSEFSKSKDDRLDNTIISYLEGKADSGRIQVVSASAGVGKTTLSRYVVKYLAQNAPNTRRVIPAYVEASHWSKLPRGSVDDVWEIIDNSLSKFNLSITEKLFKHALKQGYLVFVFDGFDELCGQRESHFKAQEVLQWLIDIVKETDARIAITTRTLFWEKEVGEPAPEECVLQPLRPFETPQAKDFFDKFFKKDRASADRSVSLYKQLIRKSQRPKEKGGGRVQFVNLPLCVGMIARFVEAGGESSLPFGDEGTPFEQFLLQILEREQVRQNLKTSAKEQLRSFEEVAVYCVAREETTFSLEDLCGAGFDETDESRLHVHPFLQTEGNDKYKFSYAFLEAYLLASYLAKHISASESKSKDRSVRPVMERGANGKSYVIEHLAEMLGLDSLESLGKYHNSLGAHEVSRSFLFHVINAVIDESGEIKTSREKTDVFFKSIGGSKYENERQLENLFVIGTVNKLDFSGVTIRNSKFQDVTFKQCKADSRTVFENCRFSESLDFEKSGKKEWAQVQLENCDCELPTRIIWEEVRGFSTGDRKEHIKDALRLALEKFWHHGRLKETIRQQHWNTGSLGHSLYCKPILDAMLHHNLLSEKSISGVHEGGYRFDKSAIPDLQRYMDNRQLTGLIKDVYDELLQKHGQ
;
A
#
# COMPACT_ATOMS: atom_id res chain seq x y z
N MET A 1 -15.07 0.30 26.01
CA MET A 1 -14.94 1.23 27.18
C MET A 1 -16.22 2.05 27.30
N ALA A 2 -16.62 2.44 28.51
CA ALA A 2 -17.77 3.34 28.64
C ALA A 2 -17.41 4.69 28.04
N LYS A 3 -18.22 5.18 27.08
CA LYS A 3 -18.05 6.49 26.46
C LYS A 3 -18.47 7.55 27.48
N ASN A 4 -17.59 8.48 27.81
CA ASN A 4 -17.85 9.59 28.70
C ASN A 4 -18.06 10.87 27.90
N PHE A 5 -19.08 11.64 28.28
CA PHE A 5 -19.33 12.96 27.70
C PHE A 5 -18.20 13.94 28.08
N SER A 6 -17.75 14.72 27.12
CA SER A 6 -16.55 15.52 27.25
C SER A 6 -16.73 16.94 26.70
N LYS A 7 -15.74 17.78 26.93
CA LYS A 7 -15.64 19.11 26.31
C LYS A 7 -15.71 19.05 24.78
N ASP A 8 -15.06 18.06 24.17
CA ASP A 8 -15.06 17.87 22.71
C ASP A 8 -16.47 17.57 22.16
N ASP A 9 -17.32 16.90 22.94
CA ASP A 9 -18.71 16.64 22.58
C ASP A 9 -19.53 17.93 22.58
N LEU A 10 -19.29 18.83 23.53
CA LEU A 10 -19.94 20.15 23.58
C LEU A 10 -19.50 21.05 22.41
N GLU A 11 -18.21 21.04 22.06
CA GLU A 11 -17.71 21.73 20.88
C GLU A 11 -18.36 21.19 19.60
N LEU A 12 -18.50 19.87 19.49
CA LEU A 12 -19.19 19.21 18.39
C LEU A 12 -20.67 19.67 18.31
N LEU A 13 -21.33 19.85 19.45
CA LEU A 13 -22.70 20.36 19.52
C LEU A 13 -22.83 21.84 19.15
N GLY A 14 -21.70 22.55 19.02
CA GLY A 14 -21.64 23.96 18.60
C GLY A 14 -21.54 24.94 19.77
N TYR A 15 -21.15 24.47 20.93
CA TYR A 15 -20.91 25.33 22.10
C TYR A 15 -19.47 25.82 22.13
N THR A 16 -19.26 26.99 22.74
CA THR A 16 -17.97 27.64 22.92
C THR A 16 -17.78 28.00 24.40
N ASN A 17 -16.59 28.46 24.76
CA ASN A 17 -16.26 28.88 26.13
C ASN A 17 -16.64 27.83 27.18
N ILE A 18 -16.26 26.56 26.92
CA ILE A 18 -16.67 25.42 27.72
C ILE A 18 -15.76 25.33 28.96
N ALA A 19 -16.36 25.38 30.12
CA ALA A 19 -15.72 25.12 31.39
C ALA A 19 -16.30 23.86 32.04
N GLU A 20 -15.45 23.04 32.63
CA GLU A 20 -15.85 21.91 33.46
C GLU A 20 -15.74 22.32 34.92
N GLU A 21 -16.86 22.26 35.63
CA GLU A 21 -16.91 22.56 37.06
C GLU A 21 -16.55 21.30 37.85
N ASP A 22 -15.45 21.36 38.60
CA ASP A 22 -15.03 20.29 39.54
C ASP A 22 -14.87 18.91 38.84
N PRO A 23 -13.78 18.72 38.06
CA PRO A 23 -13.60 17.49 37.28
C PRO A 23 -13.72 16.24 38.16
N SER A 24 -14.56 15.30 37.76
CA SER A 24 -14.85 14.05 38.49
C SER A 24 -13.61 13.22 38.81
N SER A 25 -12.55 13.36 38.04
CA SER A 25 -11.25 12.73 38.27
C SER A 25 -10.59 13.16 39.60
N ALA A 26 -10.94 14.35 40.10
CA ALA A 26 -10.42 14.87 41.35
C ALA A 26 -11.37 14.61 42.57
N SER A 27 -12.67 14.43 42.30
CA SER A 27 -13.70 14.33 43.37
C SER A 27 -14.28 12.95 43.58
N GLY A 28 -14.07 11.98 42.63
CA GLY A 28 -14.67 10.65 42.68
C GLY A 28 -16.20 10.63 42.51
N LYS A 29 -16.81 11.74 42.07
CA LYS A 29 -18.25 11.85 41.88
C LYS A 29 -18.70 11.12 40.60
N PRO A 30 -19.88 10.50 40.59
CA PRO A 30 -20.40 9.79 39.43
C PRO A 30 -21.11 10.74 38.43
N TRP A 31 -20.67 11.97 38.29
CA TRP A 31 -21.17 12.97 37.33
C TRP A 31 -20.11 14.03 37.04
N ASN A 32 -20.29 14.70 35.86
CA ASN A 32 -19.56 15.93 35.50
C ASN A 32 -20.56 17.06 35.26
N ILE A 33 -20.16 18.29 35.55
CA ILE A 33 -20.92 19.50 35.26
C ILE A 33 -20.09 20.36 34.31
N PHE A 34 -20.72 20.82 33.24
CA PHE A 34 -20.11 21.71 32.26
C PHE A 34 -20.95 22.96 32.12
N THR A 35 -20.29 24.10 31.99
CA THR A 35 -20.90 25.34 31.52
C THR A 35 -20.37 25.66 30.13
N ALA A 36 -21.21 26.07 29.21
CA ALA A 36 -20.85 26.33 27.83
C ALA A 36 -21.73 27.40 27.21
N GLU A 37 -21.20 28.20 26.30
CA GLU A 37 -21.91 29.27 25.61
C GLU A 37 -22.34 28.82 24.21
N VAL A 38 -23.52 29.24 23.78
CA VAL A 38 -23.94 29.17 22.39
C VAL A 38 -24.32 30.56 21.87
N VAL A 39 -23.96 30.84 20.64
CA VAL A 39 -24.32 32.13 20.01
C VAL A 39 -25.63 31.94 19.24
N ALA A 40 -26.66 32.68 19.70
CA ALA A 40 -27.97 32.71 19.04
C ALA A 40 -28.21 34.13 18.50
N GLY A 41 -27.92 34.34 17.23
CA GLY A 41 -27.92 35.67 16.62
C GLY A 41 -26.79 36.54 17.19
N ILE A 42 -27.16 37.65 17.88
CA ILE A 42 -26.21 38.55 18.55
C ILE A 42 -26.05 38.28 20.04
N GLN A 43 -26.81 37.32 20.58
CA GLN A 43 -26.78 37.01 22.02
C GLN A 43 -25.94 35.75 22.26
N LYS A 44 -25.17 35.81 23.37
CA LYS A 44 -24.50 34.67 23.96
C LYS A 44 -25.39 34.12 25.06
N ILE A 45 -25.70 32.86 25.00
CA ILE A 45 -26.52 32.15 25.99
C ILE A 45 -25.65 31.11 26.66
N GLU A 46 -25.55 31.19 27.97
CA GLU A 46 -24.83 30.18 28.77
C GLU A 46 -25.79 29.04 29.14
N HIS A 47 -25.33 27.82 28.93
CA HIS A 47 -26.04 26.60 29.28
C HIS A 47 -25.23 25.77 30.27
N THR A 48 -25.90 25.15 31.22
CA THR A 48 -25.32 24.18 32.16
C THR A 48 -25.70 22.77 31.73
N PHE A 49 -24.72 21.86 31.61
CA PHE A 49 -24.87 20.46 31.27
C PHE A 49 -24.43 19.60 32.45
N VAL A 50 -25.25 18.63 32.79
CA VAL A 50 -24.95 17.61 33.81
C VAL A 50 -24.85 16.25 33.12
N TYR A 51 -23.66 15.67 33.06
CA TYR A 51 -23.47 14.33 32.59
C TYR A 51 -23.44 13.34 33.74
N LEU A 52 -24.31 12.35 33.73
CA LEU A 52 -24.38 11.28 34.71
C LEU A 52 -23.56 10.06 34.21
N HIS A 53 -22.67 9.55 35.03
CA HIS A 53 -21.91 8.35 34.68
C HIS A 53 -22.79 7.10 34.77
N SER A 54 -22.39 6.01 34.14
CA SER A 54 -23.08 4.74 34.21
C SER A 54 -23.18 4.14 35.64
N SER A 55 -22.27 4.56 36.52
CA SER A 55 -22.24 4.17 37.93
C SER A 55 -23.13 5.03 38.84
N CYS A 56 -23.76 6.10 38.34
CA CYS A 56 -24.58 7.00 39.12
C CYS A 56 -25.81 6.28 39.71
N THR A 57 -25.94 6.34 41.02
CA THR A 57 -27.09 5.76 41.72
C THR A 57 -28.23 6.78 41.86
N LYS A 58 -29.41 6.31 42.26
CA LYS A 58 -30.55 7.18 42.53
C LYS A 58 -30.26 8.18 43.65
N GLN A 59 -29.48 7.74 44.67
CA GLN A 59 -29.07 8.59 45.79
C GLN A 59 -28.13 9.71 45.28
N ASP A 60 -27.13 9.34 44.44
CA ASP A 60 -26.19 10.30 43.86
C ASP A 60 -26.93 11.38 43.07
N ALA A 61 -27.87 10.98 42.21
CA ALA A 61 -28.66 11.90 41.40
C ALA A 61 -29.54 12.81 42.29
N THR A 62 -30.07 12.28 43.42
CA THR A 62 -30.87 13.07 44.38
C THR A 62 -29.99 14.09 45.11
N ASP A 63 -28.80 13.73 45.53
CA ASP A 63 -27.88 14.61 46.21
C ASP A 63 -27.32 15.69 45.27
N LEU A 64 -27.04 15.33 44.02
CA LEU A 64 -26.70 16.25 42.97
C LEU A 64 -27.82 17.28 42.75
N SER A 65 -29.08 16.83 42.64
CA SER A 65 -30.22 17.73 42.41
C SER A 65 -30.41 18.79 43.52
N LYS A 66 -30.04 18.46 44.77
CA LYS A 66 -30.06 19.41 45.89
C LYS A 66 -28.92 20.42 45.86
N SER A 67 -27.78 20.04 45.28
CA SER A 67 -26.59 20.89 45.18
C SER A 67 -26.60 21.83 43.98
N LEU A 68 -27.40 21.53 42.95
CA LEU A 68 -27.50 22.34 41.73
C LEU A 68 -28.35 23.58 41.96
N ALA A 69 -27.69 24.69 42.28
CA ALA A 69 -28.31 26.01 42.41
C ALA A 69 -28.23 26.79 41.06
N VAL A 70 -28.91 26.31 40.03
CA VAL A 70 -28.88 26.90 38.67
C VAL A 70 -30.13 27.75 38.46
N SER A 71 -29.97 29.03 38.21
CA SER A 71 -31.08 29.98 38.02
C SER A 71 -31.83 29.79 36.70
N ASN A 72 -31.16 29.27 35.65
CA ASN A 72 -31.67 29.19 34.26
C ASN A 72 -32.06 27.80 33.82
N GLY A 73 -32.06 26.81 34.73
CA GLY A 73 -32.23 25.42 34.37
C GLY A 73 -31.00 24.78 33.74
N PHE A 74 -30.99 23.46 33.60
CA PHE A 74 -29.86 22.68 33.09
C PHE A 74 -30.31 21.52 32.20
N TYR A 75 -29.38 21.04 31.38
CA TYR A 75 -29.55 19.87 30.53
C TYR A 75 -28.94 18.66 31.23
N VAL A 76 -29.68 17.55 31.28
CA VAL A 76 -29.18 16.28 31.80
C VAL A 76 -28.83 15.39 30.65
N ILE A 77 -27.63 14.82 30.66
CA ILE A 77 -27.16 13.86 29.68
C ILE A 77 -26.81 12.55 30.40
N LYS A 78 -27.33 11.46 29.93
CA LYS A 78 -27.08 10.13 30.50
C LYS A 78 -26.60 9.15 29.43
N PRO A 79 -25.68 8.20 29.72
CA PRO A 79 -25.36 7.11 28.83
C PRO A 79 -26.49 6.06 28.81
N ASN A 80 -26.60 5.29 27.72
CA ASN A 80 -27.53 4.17 27.63
C ASN A 80 -27.31 3.11 28.74
N SER A 81 -26.05 2.97 29.20
CA SER A 81 -25.66 2.03 30.24
C SER A 81 -26.13 2.41 31.66
N LEU A 82 -26.64 3.65 31.86
CA LEU A 82 -27.18 4.05 33.16
C LEU A 82 -28.52 3.39 33.44
N SER A 83 -28.63 2.67 34.53
CA SER A 83 -29.84 1.93 34.94
C SER A 83 -31.04 2.80 35.35
N LEU A 84 -30.79 4.10 35.64
CA LEU A 84 -31.88 5.02 36.01
C LEU A 84 -32.75 5.33 34.79
N THR A 85 -34.06 5.10 34.94
CA THR A 85 -35.02 5.43 33.86
C THR A 85 -35.20 6.94 33.71
N GLU A 86 -35.69 7.36 32.54
CA GLU A 86 -36.01 8.76 32.29
C GLU A 86 -37.03 9.34 33.29
N ASP A 87 -38.07 8.56 33.60
CA ASP A 87 -39.08 8.98 34.58
C ASP A 87 -38.49 9.19 35.99
N THR A 88 -37.56 8.32 36.39
CA THR A 88 -36.86 8.46 37.64
C THR A 88 -36.04 9.75 37.67
N LEU A 89 -35.31 10.06 36.62
CA LEU A 89 -34.50 11.29 36.52
C LEU A 89 -35.39 12.53 36.42
N ARG A 90 -36.51 12.49 35.68
CA ARG A 90 -37.50 13.58 35.63
C ARG A 90 -38.11 13.84 37.02
N ASN A 91 -38.38 12.81 37.80
CA ASN A 91 -38.89 12.95 39.16
C ASN A 91 -37.84 13.57 40.14
N ILE A 92 -36.56 13.21 39.96
CA ILE A 92 -35.47 13.71 40.82
C ILE A 92 -35.13 15.20 40.52
N PHE A 93 -34.94 15.51 39.24
CA PHE A 93 -34.50 16.85 38.82
C PHE A 93 -35.63 17.85 38.63
N GLY A 94 -36.86 17.36 38.48
CA GLY A 94 -38.05 18.18 38.45
C GLY A 94 -38.09 19.22 37.33
N ARG A 95 -38.67 20.39 37.63
CA ARG A 95 -38.85 21.49 36.66
C ARG A 95 -37.58 22.26 36.29
N THR A 96 -36.51 22.09 37.04
CA THR A 96 -35.21 22.74 36.77
C THR A 96 -34.47 22.07 35.62
N MET A 97 -34.80 20.85 35.31
CA MET A 97 -34.26 20.15 34.15
C MET A 97 -34.97 20.63 32.88
N VAL A 98 -34.24 21.34 32.03
CA VAL A 98 -34.73 21.83 30.72
C VAL A 98 -34.96 20.68 29.77
N ARG A 99 -34.01 19.76 29.72
CA ARG A 99 -34.04 18.62 28.80
C ARG A 99 -33.23 17.45 29.33
N LEU A 100 -33.67 16.26 29.04
CA LEU A 100 -32.96 14.99 29.26
C LEU A 100 -32.63 14.35 27.90
N ASP A 101 -31.37 14.14 27.64
CA ASP A 101 -30.90 13.45 26.43
C ASP A 101 -30.10 12.20 26.79
N VAL A 102 -30.20 11.19 25.94
CA VAL A 102 -29.29 10.04 25.97
C VAL A 102 -28.04 10.44 25.17
N TYR A 103 -26.88 10.25 25.76
CA TYR A 103 -25.59 10.68 25.21
C TYR A 103 -25.39 10.19 23.77
N GLU A 104 -25.53 8.90 23.60
CA GLU A 104 -25.30 8.26 22.28
C GLU A 104 -26.29 8.75 21.22
N ASP A 105 -27.52 9.09 21.61
CA ASP A 105 -28.53 9.63 20.70
C ASP A 105 -28.31 11.08 20.36
N LEU A 106 -27.86 11.86 21.34
CA LEU A 106 -27.56 13.28 21.18
C LEU A 106 -26.40 13.48 20.20
N ILE A 107 -25.30 12.80 20.44
CA ILE A 107 -24.10 12.91 19.61
C ILE A 107 -24.38 12.34 18.22
N TRP A 108 -25.02 11.17 18.14
CA TRP A 108 -25.39 10.60 16.84
C TRP A 108 -26.26 11.53 16.00
N ARG A 109 -27.27 12.15 16.56
CA ARG A 109 -28.11 13.13 15.83
C ARG A 109 -27.28 14.27 15.27
N LYS A 110 -26.33 14.78 16.03
CA LYS A 110 -25.45 15.87 15.57
C LYS A 110 -24.52 15.39 14.44
N ILE A 111 -23.85 14.26 14.63
CA ILE A 111 -23.00 13.64 13.59
C ILE A 111 -23.80 13.38 12.34
N LYS A 112 -24.97 12.74 12.45
CA LYS A 112 -25.82 12.46 11.31
C LYS A 112 -26.22 13.72 10.54
N ASN A 113 -26.49 14.82 11.23
CA ASN A 113 -26.85 16.10 10.59
C ASN A 113 -25.64 16.73 9.87
N ILE A 114 -24.46 16.75 10.49
CA ILE A 114 -23.23 17.27 9.85
C ILE A 114 -22.89 16.49 8.59
N PHE A 115 -23.01 15.17 8.64
CA PHE A 115 -22.66 14.28 7.53
C PHE A 115 -23.84 13.92 6.61
N HIS A 116 -25.00 14.59 6.73
CA HIS A 116 -26.19 14.22 5.98
C HIS A 116 -25.99 14.34 4.47
N ASP A 117 -25.57 15.51 4.01
CA ASP A 117 -25.39 15.77 2.58
C ASP A 117 -24.23 14.96 2.00
N TYR A 118 -23.16 14.80 2.77
CA TYR A 118 -22.06 13.94 2.43
C TYR A 118 -22.47 12.47 2.23
N SER A 119 -23.20 11.90 3.19
CA SER A 119 -23.67 10.51 3.10
C SER A 119 -24.61 10.30 1.92
N LYS A 120 -25.46 11.30 1.63
CA LYS A 120 -26.33 11.29 0.46
C LYS A 120 -25.51 11.33 -0.83
N ALA A 121 -24.56 12.26 -0.95
CA ALA A 121 -23.68 12.38 -2.10
C ALA A 121 -22.89 11.09 -2.35
N LEU A 122 -22.32 10.48 -1.30
CA LEU A 122 -21.65 9.17 -1.43
C LEU A 122 -22.59 8.09 -1.98
N GLY A 123 -23.83 8.03 -1.49
CA GLY A 123 -24.81 7.04 -1.94
C GLY A 123 -25.26 7.23 -3.39
N GLU A 124 -25.25 8.47 -3.89
CA GLU A 124 -25.70 8.84 -5.23
C GLU A 124 -24.53 8.83 -6.24
N GLU A 125 -23.39 9.43 -5.90
CA GLU A 125 -22.27 9.60 -6.81
C GLU A 125 -21.38 8.35 -6.96
N ILE A 126 -21.29 7.53 -5.91
CA ILE A 126 -20.56 6.27 -6.02
C ILE A 126 -21.36 5.29 -6.86
N THR A 127 -20.94 5.11 -8.10
CA THR A 127 -21.51 4.11 -8.98
C THR A 127 -21.00 2.72 -8.61
N THR A 128 -21.92 1.80 -8.36
CA THR A 128 -21.63 0.37 -8.27
C THR A 128 -22.30 -0.33 -9.43
N GLU A 129 -21.57 -1.23 -10.05
CA GLU A 129 -22.10 -1.99 -11.18
C GLU A 129 -23.22 -2.91 -10.70
N GLU A 130 -24.35 -2.94 -11.42
CA GLU A 130 -25.48 -3.84 -11.11
C GLU A 130 -25.10 -5.32 -11.15
N TYR A 131 -24.02 -5.64 -11.86
CA TYR A 131 -23.46 -6.98 -12.00
C TYR A 131 -22.34 -7.29 -11.00
N TYR A 132 -22.30 -6.58 -9.87
CA TYR A 132 -21.31 -6.85 -8.82
C TYR A 132 -21.31 -8.32 -8.39
N VAL A 133 -20.13 -8.92 -8.40
CA VAL A 133 -19.88 -10.27 -7.88
C VAL A 133 -18.95 -10.17 -6.69
N THR A 134 -19.38 -10.78 -5.61
CA THR A 134 -18.61 -10.78 -4.35
C THR A 134 -17.26 -11.41 -4.53
N PRO A 135 -16.16 -10.69 -4.23
CA PRO A 135 -14.83 -11.27 -4.23
C PRO A 135 -14.63 -12.22 -3.04
N ARG A 136 -13.62 -13.08 -3.14
CA ARG A 136 -13.20 -14.00 -2.09
C ARG A 136 -11.81 -13.65 -1.57
N SER A 137 -11.60 -13.90 -0.30
CA SER A 137 -10.26 -13.87 0.30
C SER A 137 -9.55 -15.21 0.09
N GLU A 138 -8.22 -15.20 0.09
CA GLU A 138 -7.42 -16.42 0.12
C GLU A 138 -7.66 -17.25 1.39
N PHE A 139 -8.10 -16.60 2.47
CA PHE A 139 -8.42 -17.24 3.73
C PHE A 139 -9.88 -17.72 3.83
N SER A 140 -10.70 -17.52 2.79
CA SER A 140 -12.08 -18.02 2.74
C SER A 140 -12.10 -19.54 2.88
N LYS A 141 -12.78 -20.04 3.93
CA LYS A 141 -12.86 -21.48 4.25
C LYS A 141 -14.01 -22.16 3.51
N SER A 142 -15.02 -21.42 3.11
CA SER A 142 -16.20 -21.95 2.40
C SER A 142 -16.50 -21.12 1.13
N LYS A 143 -17.33 -21.70 0.25
CA LYS A 143 -17.83 -20.98 -0.94
C LYS A 143 -18.77 -19.83 -0.60
N ASP A 144 -19.32 -19.84 0.60
CA ASP A 144 -20.28 -18.85 1.10
C ASP A 144 -19.61 -17.69 1.85
N ASP A 145 -18.28 -17.76 2.09
CA ASP A 145 -17.51 -16.71 2.74
C ASP A 145 -17.42 -15.49 1.82
N ARG A 146 -18.23 -14.50 2.11
CA ARG A 146 -18.37 -13.26 1.37
C ARG A 146 -17.49 -12.18 2.02
N LEU A 147 -16.43 -11.78 1.35
CA LEU A 147 -15.50 -10.79 1.90
C LEU A 147 -16.14 -9.41 2.10
N ASP A 148 -17.03 -9.00 1.22
CA ASP A 148 -17.79 -7.75 1.37
C ASP A 148 -18.61 -7.75 2.67
N ASN A 149 -19.31 -8.84 2.97
CA ASN A 149 -20.06 -8.99 4.22
C ASN A 149 -19.13 -8.99 5.46
N THR A 150 -17.96 -9.60 5.34
CA THR A 150 -16.96 -9.61 6.42
C THR A 150 -16.50 -8.19 6.73
N ILE A 151 -16.14 -7.40 5.71
CA ILE A 151 -15.70 -6.02 5.88
C ILE A 151 -16.85 -5.13 6.36
N ILE A 152 -18.05 -5.26 5.79
CA ILE A 152 -19.24 -4.51 6.24
C ILE A 152 -19.53 -4.84 7.70
N SER A 153 -19.57 -6.12 8.08
CA SER A 153 -19.85 -6.54 9.46
C SER A 153 -18.82 -6.00 10.45
N TYR A 154 -17.55 -5.98 10.05
CA TYR A 154 -16.49 -5.35 10.82
C TYR A 154 -16.72 -3.84 10.97
N LEU A 155 -16.92 -3.13 9.88
CA LEU A 155 -17.12 -1.68 9.89
C LEU A 155 -18.39 -1.27 10.64
N GLU A 156 -19.45 -2.08 10.61
CA GLU A 156 -20.66 -1.90 11.41
C GLU A 156 -20.50 -2.28 12.89
N GLY A 157 -19.35 -2.85 13.30
CA GLY A 157 -19.09 -3.28 14.66
C GLY A 157 -19.80 -4.55 15.08
N LYS A 158 -20.18 -5.41 14.14
CA LYS A 158 -20.79 -6.71 14.39
C LYS A 158 -19.77 -7.83 14.60
N ALA A 159 -18.56 -7.63 14.10
CA ALA A 159 -17.46 -8.58 14.19
C ALA A 159 -16.26 -7.93 14.87
N ASP A 160 -15.65 -8.63 15.80
CA ASP A 160 -14.41 -8.22 16.46
C ASP A 160 -13.26 -8.99 15.80
N SER A 161 -12.79 -8.47 14.67
CA SER A 161 -11.77 -9.12 13.84
C SER A 161 -10.63 -8.16 13.50
N GLY A 162 -9.83 -7.82 14.52
CA GLY A 162 -8.74 -6.86 14.33
C GLY A 162 -9.23 -5.41 14.16
N ARG A 163 -8.31 -4.45 14.18
CA ARG A 163 -8.67 -3.02 14.20
C ARG A 163 -8.60 -2.34 12.84
N ILE A 164 -7.76 -2.87 11.93
CA ILE A 164 -7.64 -2.39 10.54
C ILE A 164 -7.79 -3.59 9.60
N GLN A 165 -8.75 -3.54 8.70
CA GLN A 165 -8.89 -4.53 7.64
C GLN A 165 -8.07 -4.09 6.42
N VAL A 166 -7.11 -4.90 6.01
CA VAL A 166 -6.23 -4.62 4.88
C VAL A 166 -6.59 -5.54 3.72
N VAL A 167 -7.22 -5.00 2.70
CA VAL A 167 -7.54 -5.74 1.49
C VAL A 167 -6.38 -5.62 0.52
N SER A 168 -5.65 -6.70 0.32
CA SER A 168 -4.51 -6.73 -0.59
C SER A 168 -4.81 -7.53 -1.86
N ALA A 169 -4.34 -7.05 -3.00
CA ALA A 169 -4.43 -7.77 -4.27
C ALA A 169 -3.55 -7.15 -5.34
N SER A 170 -3.28 -7.91 -6.41
CA SER A 170 -2.73 -7.35 -7.65
C SER A 170 -3.69 -6.36 -8.32
N ALA A 171 -3.21 -5.66 -9.36
CA ALA A 171 -4.06 -4.78 -10.16
C ALA A 171 -5.17 -5.57 -10.87
N GLY A 172 -6.34 -4.96 -11.06
CA GLY A 172 -7.47 -5.56 -11.80
C GLY A 172 -8.28 -6.63 -11.05
N VAL A 173 -7.95 -6.95 -9.79
CA VAL A 173 -8.68 -7.95 -8.97
C VAL A 173 -9.95 -7.38 -8.34
N GLY A 174 -10.18 -6.05 -8.43
CA GLY A 174 -11.43 -5.45 -8.00
C GLY A 174 -11.41 -4.80 -6.61
N LYS A 175 -10.25 -4.38 -6.09
CA LYS A 175 -10.13 -3.65 -4.81
C LYS A 175 -11.05 -2.44 -4.74
N THR A 176 -10.92 -1.52 -5.68
CA THR A 176 -11.74 -0.29 -5.75
C THR A 176 -13.23 -0.60 -5.94
N THR A 177 -13.57 -1.64 -6.71
CA THR A 177 -14.97 -2.07 -6.86
C THR A 177 -15.54 -2.54 -5.52
N LEU A 178 -14.77 -3.31 -4.75
CA LEU A 178 -15.15 -3.74 -3.41
C LEU A 178 -15.29 -2.53 -2.45
N SER A 179 -14.31 -1.62 -2.42
CA SER A 179 -14.37 -0.41 -1.59
C SER A 179 -15.61 0.42 -1.89
N ARG A 180 -15.88 0.71 -3.16
CA ARG A 180 -17.06 1.45 -3.60
C ARG A 180 -18.36 0.76 -3.23
N TYR A 181 -18.43 -0.57 -3.38
CA TYR A 181 -19.60 -1.34 -2.95
C TYR A 181 -19.83 -1.24 -1.45
N VAL A 182 -18.80 -1.44 -0.64
CA VAL A 182 -18.86 -1.34 0.82
C VAL A 182 -19.28 0.07 1.25
N VAL A 183 -18.66 1.10 0.68
CA VAL A 183 -18.97 2.50 1.01
C VAL A 183 -20.40 2.85 0.65
N LYS A 184 -20.86 2.49 -0.55
CA LYS A 184 -22.25 2.74 -0.98
C LYS A 184 -23.26 2.04 -0.08
N TYR A 185 -23.02 0.76 0.22
CA TYR A 185 -23.87 0.00 1.13
C TYR A 185 -23.95 0.66 2.50
N LEU A 186 -22.82 1.05 3.08
CA LEU A 186 -22.79 1.71 4.37
C LEU A 186 -23.46 3.08 4.34
N ALA A 187 -23.22 3.89 3.31
CA ALA A 187 -23.83 5.21 3.17
C ALA A 187 -25.36 5.13 3.11
N GLN A 188 -25.92 4.15 2.42
CA GLN A 188 -27.36 3.97 2.25
C GLN A 188 -28.05 3.32 3.45
N ASN A 189 -27.41 2.36 4.11
CA ASN A 189 -28.06 1.51 5.10
C ASN A 189 -27.62 1.80 6.54
N ALA A 190 -26.31 1.95 6.79
CA ALA A 190 -25.77 1.98 8.13
C ALA A 190 -26.17 3.22 8.97
N PRO A 191 -26.40 4.43 8.42
CA PRO A 191 -26.84 5.58 9.20
C PRO A 191 -28.17 5.36 9.94
N ASN A 192 -29.01 4.52 9.38
CA ASN A 192 -30.34 4.25 9.97
C ASN A 192 -30.36 3.00 10.87
N THR A 193 -29.47 2.05 10.62
CA THR A 193 -29.48 0.75 11.31
C THR A 193 -28.37 0.58 12.34
N ARG A 194 -27.19 1.22 12.13
CA ARG A 194 -25.97 0.99 12.91
C ARG A 194 -25.30 2.25 13.43
N ARG A 195 -25.78 3.44 13.07
CA ARG A 195 -25.23 4.73 13.48
C ARG A 195 -23.77 4.91 13.06
N VAL A 196 -23.43 4.47 11.87
CA VAL A 196 -22.11 4.69 11.27
C VAL A 196 -22.22 5.34 9.91
N ILE A 197 -21.24 6.16 9.56
CA ILE A 197 -21.12 6.85 8.29
C ILE A 197 -19.71 6.53 7.75
N PRO A 198 -19.58 6.08 6.48
CA PRO A 198 -18.26 5.85 5.89
C PRO A 198 -17.60 7.17 5.50
N ALA A 199 -16.39 7.40 5.97
CA ALA A 199 -15.48 8.41 5.42
C ALA A 199 -14.63 7.74 4.34
N TYR A 200 -14.81 8.15 3.08
CA TYR A 200 -14.19 7.51 1.92
C TYR A 200 -13.10 8.37 1.32
N VAL A 201 -11.93 7.80 1.18
CA VAL A 201 -10.77 8.41 0.55
C VAL A 201 -10.26 7.51 -0.56
N GLU A 202 -10.24 8.03 -1.78
CA GLU A 202 -9.78 7.34 -2.98
C GLU A 202 -8.49 7.99 -3.49
N ALA A 203 -7.40 7.23 -3.51
CA ALA A 203 -6.06 7.72 -3.84
C ALA A 203 -5.93 8.27 -5.26
N SER A 204 -6.74 7.80 -6.21
CA SER A 204 -6.73 8.29 -7.59
C SER A 204 -7.00 9.81 -7.71
N HIS A 205 -7.51 10.43 -6.65
CA HIS A 205 -7.78 11.87 -6.62
C HIS A 205 -6.57 12.71 -6.17
N TRP A 206 -5.52 12.08 -5.66
CA TRP A 206 -4.37 12.80 -5.09
C TRP A 206 -3.31 13.19 -6.11
N SER A 207 -3.24 12.48 -7.22
CA SER A 207 -2.39 12.85 -8.35
C SER A 207 -2.69 14.26 -8.91
N LYS A 208 -3.79 14.87 -8.48
CA LYS A 208 -4.24 16.20 -8.90
C LYS A 208 -3.79 17.33 -7.96
N LEU A 209 -3.28 17.01 -6.78
CA LEU A 209 -2.76 18.03 -5.88
C LEU A 209 -1.41 18.54 -6.40
N PRO A 210 -1.13 19.87 -6.31
CA PRO A 210 0.14 20.41 -6.73
C PRO A 210 1.30 19.68 -6.04
N ARG A 211 2.23 19.18 -6.81
CA ARG A 211 3.43 18.47 -6.29
C ARG A 211 4.14 19.36 -5.27
N GLY A 212 4.43 18.84 -4.10
CA GLY A 212 5.15 19.53 -3.03
C GLY A 212 4.33 20.44 -2.12
N SER A 213 2.99 20.43 -2.18
CA SER A 213 2.13 21.27 -1.33
C SER A 213 1.41 20.53 -0.21
N VAL A 214 1.53 19.21 -0.13
CA VAL A 214 0.80 18.39 0.87
C VAL A 214 1.81 17.76 1.81
N ASP A 215 1.91 18.31 3.00
CA ASP A 215 2.82 17.84 4.05
C ASP A 215 2.12 16.96 5.10
N ASP A 216 0.78 16.89 5.09
CA ASP A 216 -0.01 16.18 6.10
C ASP A 216 -1.06 15.24 5.49
N VAL A 217 -1.21 14.07 6.09
CA VAL A 217 -2.25 13.08 5.74
C VAL A 217 -3.66 13.66 5.91
N TRP A 218 -3.84 14.60 6.83
CA TRP A 218 -5.13 15.27 7.03
C TRP A 218 -5.58 16.07 5.80
N GLU A 219 -4.68 16.80 5.15
CA GLU A 219 -5.02 17.57 3.95
C GLU A 219 -5.58 16.67 2.83
N ILE A 220 -5.08 15.45 2.72
CA ILE A 220 -5.54 14.47 1.77
C ILE A 220 -6.96 14.03 2.09
N ILE A 221 -7.24 13.78 3.37
CA ILE A 221 -8.57 13.39 3.84
C ILE A 221 -9.55 14.54 3.61
N ASP A 222 -9.20 15.76 4.02
CA ASP A 222 -10.06 16.93 3.89
C ASP A 222 -10.41 17.22 2.43
N ASN A 223 -9.43 17.17 1.53
CA ASN A 223 -9.65 17.31 0.09
C ASN A 223 -10.59 16.22 -0.46
N SER A 224 -10.45 14.98 0.00
CA SER A 224 -11.31 13.87 -0.42
C SER A 224 -12.74 14.02 0.08
N LEU A 225 -12.92 14.50 1.31
CA LEU A 225 -14.24 14.76 1.89
C LEU A 225 -14.92 15.97 1.25
N SER A 226 -14.15 17.02 0.96
CA SER A 226 -14.64 18.26 0.31
C SER A 226 -15.22 18.01 -1.08
N LYS A 227 -14.71 17.01 -1.80
CA LYS A 227 -15.27 16.57 -3.08
C LYS A 227 -16.74 16.17 -2.97
N PHE A 228 -17.15 15.63 -1.84
CA PHE A 228 -18.53 15.27 -1.52
C PHE A 228 -19.24 16.33 -0.66
N ASN A 229 -18.84 17.60 -0.81
CA ASN A 229 -19.43 18.75 -0.10
C ASN A 229 -19.33 18.68 1.43
N LEU A 230 -18.32 18.01 1.97
CA LEU A 230 -18.07 17.98 3.41
C LEU A 230 -16.78 18.73 3.74
N SER A 231 -16.91 19.79 4.53
CA SER A 231 -15.77 20.49 5.13
C SER A 231 -15.88 20.38 6.66
N ILE A 232 -14.91 19.76 7.28
CA ILE A 232 -14.86 19.57 8.74
C ILE A 232 -13.42 19.76 9.21
N THR A 233 -13.25 19.97 10.52
CA THR A 233 -11.91 20.04 11.10
C THR A 233 -11.34 18.65 11.36
N GLU A 234 -10.01 18.52 11.32
CA GLU A 234 -9.31 17.29 11.71
C GLU A 234 -9.74 16.80 13.10
N LYS A 235 -9.90 17.72 14.04
CA LYS A 235 -10.37 17.44 15.41
C LYS A 235 -11.74 16.74 15.39
N LEU A 236 -12.69 17.27 14.62
CA LEU A 236 -14.04 16.70 14.50
C LEU A 236 -13.99 15.31 13.82
N PHE A 237 -13.20 15.17 12.76
CA PHE A 237 -13.01 13.89 12.08
C PHE A 237 -12.46 12.84 13.04
N LYS A 238 -11.35 13.14 13.70
CA LYS A 238 -10.73 12.24 14.69
C LYS A 238 -11.67 11.90 15.83
N HIS A 239 -12.41 12.87 16.33
CA HIS A 239 -13.39 12.64 17.40
C HIS A 239 -14.51 11.70 16.97
N ALA A 240 -15.13 11.96 15.82
CA ALA A 240 -16.21 11.12 15.29
C ALA A 240 -15.73 9.70 14.95
N LEU A 241 -14.50 9.57 14.43
CA LEU A 241 -13.87 8.28 14.14
C LEU A 241 -13.57 7.51 15.44
N LYS A 242 -12.99 8.17 16.43
CA LYS A 242 -12.68 7.59 17.75
C LYS A 242 -13.94 7.11 18.48
N GLN A 243 -15.05 7.81 18.34
CA GLN A 243 -16.33 7.42 18.90
C GLN A 243 -17.06 6.34 18.11
N GLY A 244 -16.48 5.89 16.97
CA GLY A 244 -17.05 4.84 16.12
C GLY A 244 -18.30 5.27 15.36
N TYR A 245 -18.58 6.57 15.23
CA TYR A 245 -19.63 7.10 14.36
C TYR A 245 -19.18 7.24 12.92
N LEU A 246 -17.89 7.44 12.68
CA LEU A 246 -17.27 7.31 11.37
C LEU A 246 -16.53 5.99 11.28
N VAL A 247 -16.58 5.39 10.08
CA VAL A 247 -15.71 4.31 9.67
C VAL A 247 -14.90 4.77 8.48
N PHE A 248 -13.61 4.50 8.49
CA PHE A 248 -12.70 5.04 7.49
C PHE A 248 -12.38 4.00 6.43
N VAL A 249 -12.67 4.30 5.17
CA VAL A 249 -12.36 3.46 4.01
C VAL A 249 -11.35 4.19 3.13
N PHE A 250 -10.18 3.63 3.02
CA PHE A 250 -9.03 4.19 2.36
C PHE A 250 -8.66 3.32 1.15
N ASP A 251 -9.00 3.77 -0.05
CA ASP A 251 -8.78 3.01 -1.28
C ASP A 251 -7.53 3.49 -2.02
N GLY A 252 -6.57 2.59 -2.21
CA GLY A 252 -5.33 2.87 -2.94
C GLY A 252 -4.17 3.34 -2.07
N PHE A 253 -3.96 2.75 -0.90
CA PHE A 253 -2.85 3.05 0.00
C PHE A 253 -1.47 3.02 -0.68
N ASP A 254 -1.26 2.08 -1.59
CA ASP A 254 -0.04 1.96 -2.40
C ASP A 254 0.14 3.13 -3.39
N GLU A 255 -0.94 3.71 -3.86
CA GLU A 255 -0.89 4.84 -4.80
C GLU A 255 -0.45 6.13 -4.09
N LEU A 256 -0.85 6.33 -2.82
CA LEU A 256 -0.37 7.43 -2.01
C LEU A 256 1.13 7.34 -1.74
N CYS A 257 1.54 6.20 -1.17
CA CYS A 257 2.89 6.05 -0.64
C CYS A 257 3.90 5.58 -1.69
N GLY A 258 3.43 5.15 -2.87
CA GLY A 258 4.26 4.57 -3.93
C GLY A 258 4.82 5.56 -4.93
N GLN A 259 4.43 6.83 -4.89
CA GLN A 259 4.98 7.85 -5.78
C GLN A 259 6.41 8.20 -5.35
N ARG A 260 7.36 8.20 -6.30
CA ARG A 260 8.81 8.42 -6.03
C ARG A 260 9.11 9.72 -5.26
N GLU A 261 8.28 10.73 -5.41
CA GLU A 261 8.41 12.05 -4.76
C GLU A 261 7.47 12.23 -3.56
N SER A 262 6.75 11.18 -3.17
CA SER A 262 5.87 11.24 -2.02
C SER A 262 6.69 11.38 -0.74
N HIS A 263 6.44 12.44 0.02
CA HIS A 263 6.98 12.62 1.37
C HIS A 263 6.37 11.62 2.37
N PHE A 264 5.33 10.88 1.95
CA PHE A 264 4.62 9.92 2.79
C PHE A 264 5.25 8.54 2.69
N LYS A 265 5.89 8.10 3.76
CA LYS A 265 6.31 6.71 3.89
C LYS A 265 5.14 5.85 4.32
N ALA A 266 4.98 4.70 3.68
CA ALA A 266 3.89 3.77 3.98
C ALA A 266 3.78 3.44 5.47
N GLN A 267 4.92 3.23 6.14
CA GLN A 267 4.97 2.95 7.56
C GLN A 267 4.49 4.13 8.42
N GLU A 268 4.77 5.38 8.03
CA GLU A 268 4.35 6.57 8.77
C GLU A 268 2.83 6.78 8.67
N VAL A 269 2.27 6.63 7.46
CA VAL A 269 0.82 6.72 7.25
C VAL A 269 0.09 5.58 7.95
N LEU A 270 0.58 4.35 7.82
CA LEU A 270 -0.02 3.21 8.51
C LEU A 270 0.02 3.38 10.03
N GLN A 271 1.12 3.89 10.56
CA GLN A 271 1.23 4.14 11.99
C GLN A 271 0.26 5.21 12.47
N TRP A 272 0.04 6.26 11.69
CA TRP A 272 -0.98 7.26 11.99
C TRP A 272 -2.38 6.62 12.08
N LEU A 273 -2.71 5.68 11.18
CA LEU A 273 -3.97 4.91 11.24
C LEU A 273 -4.02 3.98 12.46
N ILE A 274 -2.93 3.31 12.77
CA ILE A 274 -2.80 2.43 13.94
C ILE A 274 -2.99 3.23 15.23
N ASP A 275 -2.39 4.40 15.34
CA ASP A 275 -2.52 5.27 16.52
C ASP A 275 -3.98 5.68 16.78
N ILE A 276 -4.76 5.88 15.71
CA ILE A 276 -6.19 6.17 15.84
C ILE A 276 -6.98 4.98 16.40
N VAL A 277 -6.67 3.75 15.97
CA VAL A 277 -7.47 2.58 16.36
C VAL A 277 -7.08 1.95 17.70
N LYS A 278 -5.85 2.21 18.18
CA LYS A 278 -5.32 1.57 19.40
C LYS A 278 -6.14 1.82 20.66
N GLU A 279 -6.57 3.04 20.86
CA GLU A 279 -7.24 3.47 22.09
C GLU A 279 -8.73 3.77 21.91
N THR A 280 -9.31 3.38 20.76
CA THR A 280 -10.62 3.86 20.37
C THR A 280 -11.46 2.77 19.70
N ASP A 281 -12.74 3.08 19.45
CA ASP A 281 -13.67 2.24 18.70
C ASP A 281 -13.58 2.47 17.19
N ALA A 282 -12.55 3.17 16.70
CA ALA A 282 -12.36 3.44 15.28
C ALA A 282 -12.18 2.14 14.48
N ARG A 283 -12.81 2.08 13.32
CA ARG A 283 -12.74 0.95 12.38
C ARG A 283 -12.31 1.47 11.03
N ILE A 284 -11.28 0.83 10.49
CA ILE A 284 -10.61 1.27 9.28
C ILE A 284 -10.48 0.10 8.31
N ALA A 285 -10.81 0.33 7.06
CA ALA A 285 -10.50 -0.58 5.95
C ALA A 285 -9.58 0.13 4.96
N ILE A 286 -8.52 -0.52 4.55
CA ILE A 286 -7.59 -0.01 3.53
C ILE A 286 -7.46 -1.01 2.39
N THR A 287 -7.29 -0.52 1.17
CA THR A 287 -6.90 -1.36 0.04
C THR A 287 -5.49 -1.03 -0.41
N THR A 288 -4.75 -2.05 -0.81
CA THR A 288 -3.36 -1.90 -1.25
C THR A 288 -2.97 -3.00 -2.23
N ARG A 289 -1.86 -2.82 -2.93
CA ARG A 289 -1.25 -3.90 -3.72
C ARG A 289 -0.47 -4.84 -2.82
N THR A 290 -0.60 -6.15 -3.05
CA THR A 290 0.08 -7.19 -2.25
C THR A 290 1.60 -6.98 -2.23
N LEU A 291 2.22 -6.79 -3.39
CA LEU A 291 3.67 -6.55 -3.49
C LEU A 291 4.13 -5.27 -2.79
N PHE A 292 3.31 -4.22 -2.83
CA PHE A 292 3.61 -2.98 -2.12
C PHE A 292 3.56 -3.20 -0.61
N TRP A 293 2.53 -3.89 -0.11
CA TRP A 293 2.39 -4.20 1.30
C TRP A 293 3.57 -5.03 1.82
N GLU A 294 3.90 -6.12 1.11
CA GLU A 294 5.03 -6.98 1.46
C GLU A 294 6.37 -6.24 1.50
N LYS A 295 6.55 -5.27 0.59
CA LYS A 295 7.79 -4.50 0.49
C LYS A 295 7.89 -3.39 1.53
N GLU A 296 6.84 -2.57 1.65
CA GLU A 296 6.90 -1.31 2.41
C GLU A 296 6.46 -1.47 3.87
N VAL A 297 5.59 -2.47 4.14
CA VAL A 297 5.12 -2.77 5.49
C VAL A 297 5.78 -4.03 6.04
N GLY A 298 5.92 -5.06 5.21
CA GLY A 298 6.57 -6.33 5.56
C GLY A 298 5.62 -7.40 6.11
N GLU A 299 6.18 -8.59 6.35
CA GLU A 299 5.52 -9.72 7.02
C GLU A 299 6.32 -10.12 8.28
N PRO A 300 5.67 -10.40 9.42
CA PRO A 300 4.23 -10.40 9.63
C PRO A 300 3.61 -8.98 9.63
N ALA A 301 2.34 -8.88 9.26
CA ALA A 301 1.59 -7.63 9.37
C ALA A 301 1.52 -7.19 10.86
N PRO A 302 1.43 -5.86 11.13
CA PRO A 302 1.21 -5.37 12.49
C PRO A 302 -0.02 -6.04 13.14
N GLU A 303 0.01 -6.26 14.46
CA GLU A 303 -1.07 -6.94 15.20
C GLU A 303 -2.44 -6.26 15.03
N GLU A 304 -2.44 -4.96 14.80
CA GLU A 304 -3.66 -4.18 14.57
C GLU A 304 -4.25 -4.41 13.18
N CYS A 305 -3.50 -5.01 12.26
CA CYS A 305 -3.88 -5.20 10.87
C CYS A 305 -4.30 -6.66 10.60
N VAL A 306 -5.46 -6.83 9.98
CA VAL A 306 -5.90 -8.13 9.47
C VAL A 306 -5.82 -8.11 7.95
N LEU A 307 -4.87 -8.86 7.40
CA LEU A 307 -4.66 -8.94 5.97
C LEU A 307 -5.72 -9.85 5.33
N GLN A 308 -6.35 -9.35 4.27
CA GLN A 308 -7.36 -10.05 3.47
C GLN A 308 -6.94 -10.07 1.99
N PRO A 309 -6.09 -11.02 1.59
CA PRO A 309 -5.69 -11.12 0.19
C PRO A 309 -6.87 -11.50 -0.69
N LEU A 310 -7.16 -10.71 -1.72
CA LEU A 310 -8.20 -11.01 -2.70
C LEU A 310 -7.71 -12.05 -3.70
N ARG A 311 -8.60 -12.98 -4.02
CA ARG A 311 -8.41 -13.92 -5.14
C ARG A 311 -9.02 -13.36 -6.43
N PRO A 312 -8.40 -13.65 -7.57
CA PRO A 312 -9.06 -13.53 -8.86
C PRO A 312 -10.34 -14.38 -8.90
N PHE A 313 -11.20 -14.10 -9.87
CA PHE A 313 -12.42 -14.86 -10.04
C PHE A 313 -12.12 -16.33 -10.34
N GLU A 314 -12.86 -17.21 -9.71
CA GLU A 314 -13.00 -18.58 -10.17
C GLU A 314 -14.04 -18.66 -11.29
N THR A 315 -14.00 -19.73 -12.07
CA THR A 315 -14.96 -19.94 -13.17
C THR A 315 -16.43 -19.76 -12.77
N PRO A 316 -16.89 -20.21 -11.56
CA PRO A 316 -18.26 -19.95 -11.10
C PRO A 316 -18.56 -18.46 -10.91
N GLN A 317 -17.60 -17.68 -10.40
CA GLN A 317 -17.76 -16.24 -10.21
C GLN A 317 -17.78 -15.48 -11.54
N ALA A 318 -16.91 -15.87 -12.49
CA ALA A 318 -16.93 -15.30 -13.84
C ALA A 318 -18.28 -15.59 -14.52
N LYS A 319 -18.84 -16.80 -14.35
CA LYS A 319 -20.17 -17.13 -14.88
C LYS A 319 -21.26 -16.30 -14.21
N ASP A 320 -21.26 -16.17 -12.86
CA ASP A 320 -22.21 -15.32 -12.13
C ASP A 320 -22.14 -13.86 -12.59
N PHE A 321 -20.91 -13.38 -12.87
CA PHE A 321 -20.70 -12.05 -13.44
C PHE A 321 -21.39 -11.92 -14.81
N PHE A 322 -21.18 -12.85 -15.73
CA PHE A 322 -21.82 -12.80 -17.05
C PHE A 322 -23.34 -12.93 -16.98
N ASP A 323 -23.85 -13.82 -16.12
CA ASP A 323 -25.29 -13.97 -15.90
C ASP A 323 -25.92 -12.67 -15.38
N LYS A 324 -25.27 -11.96 -14.45
CA LYS A 324 -25.72 -10.66 -13.93
C LYS A 324 -25.58 -9.53 -14.96
N PHE A 325 -24.46 -9.49 -15.68
CA PHE A 325 -24.17 -8.45 -16.67
C PHE A 325 -25.22 -8.47 -17.80
N PHE A 326 -25.49 -9.62 -18.34
CA PHE A 326 -26.44 -9.77 -19.44
C PHE A 326 -27.90 -9.93 -19.01
N LYS A 327 -28.17 -10.08 -17.71
CA LYS A 327 -29.52 -10.19 -17.12
C LYS A 327 -30.40 -11.26 -17.85
N LYS A 328 -31.19 -10.82 -18.84
CA LYS A 328 -32.12 -11.68 -19.60
C LYS A 328 -31.53 -12.26 -20.89
N ASP A 329 -30.42 -11.74 -21.38
CA ASP A 329 -29.75 -12.24 -22.59
C ASP A 329 -28.82 -13.40 -22.28
N ARG A 330 -29.41 -14.57 -22.10
CA ARG A 330 -28.70 -15.80 -21.80
C ARG A 330 -27.74 -16.22 -22.92
N ALA A 331 -28.08 -15.92 -24.19
CA ALA A 331 -27.23 -16.26 -25.32
C ALA A 331 -25.88 -15.50 -25.26
N SER A 332 -25.89 -14.22 -24.93
CA SER A 332 -24.68 -13.43 -24.72
C SER A 332 -23.90 -13.87 -23.47
N ALA A 333 -24.57 -14.24 -22.38
CA ALA A 333 -23.91 -14.80 -21.21
C ALA A 333 -23.18 -16.12 -21.56
N ASP A 334 -23.85 -17.04 -22.25
CA ASP A 334 -23.24 -18.33 -22.66
C ASP A 334 -22.08 -18.14 -23.66
N ARG A 335 -22.18 -17.16 -24.58
CA ARG A 335 -21.08 -16.75 -25.47
C ARG A 335 -19.87 -16.26 -24.68
N SER A 336 -20.10 -15.39 -23.69
CA SER A 336 -19.04 -14.88 -22.83
C SER A 336 -18.34 -15.97 -22.03
N VAL A 337 -19.10 -16.93 -21.49
CA VAL A 337 -18.55 -18.11 -20.80
C VAL A 337 -17.72 -18.97 -21.75
N SER A 338 -18.17 -19.13 -23.01
CA SER A 338 -17.44 -19.89 -24.03
C SER A 338 -16.10 -19.23 -24.35
N LEU A 339 -16.11 -17.93 -24.61
CA LEU A 339 -14.93 -17.14 -24.90
C LEU A 339 -13.93 -17.14 -23.72
N TYR A 340 -14.44 -16.92 -22.51
CA TYR A 340 -13.65 -17.00 -21.28
C TYR A 340 -12.94 -18.37 -21.14
N LYS A 341 -13.66 -19.47 -21.36
CA LYS A 341 -13.06 -20.82 -21.32
C LYS A 341 -12.01 -21.05 -22.41
N GLN A 342 -12.19 -20.48 -23.60
CA GLN A 342 -11.20 -20.56 -24.68
C GLN A 342 -9.92 -19.82 -24.30
N LEU A 343 -10.04 -18.59 -23.78
CA LEU A 343 -8.90 -17.81 -23.30
C LEU A 343 -8.15 -18.51 -22.16
N ILE A 344 -8.87 -19.12 -21.20
CA ILE A 344 -8.25 -19.94 -20.14
C ILE A 344 -7.47 -21.10 -20.74
N ARG A 345 -8.05 -21.88 -21.67
CA ARG A 345 -7.38 -23.04 -22.25
C ARG A 345 -6.10 -22.67 -23.00
N LYS A 346 -6.08 -21.52 -23.67
CA LYS A 346 -4.90 -21.04 -24.41
C LYS A 346 -3.83 -20.41 -23.49
N SER A 347 -4.23 -19.85 -22.35
CA SER A 347 -3.29 -19.37 -21.35
C SER A 347 -2.74 -20.47 -20.43
N GLN A 348 -3.30 -21.71 -20.52
CA GLN A 348 -2.79 -22.86 -19.77
C GLN A 348 -1.60 -23.48 -20.50
N ARG A 349 -0.38 -23.16 -20.07
CA ARG A 349 0.79 -24.01 -20.31
C ARG A 349 0.70 -25.29 -19.46
N PRO A 350 1.39 -26.40 -19.83
CA PRO A 350 1.32 -27.65 -19.08
C PRO A 350 1.61 -27.44 -17.60
N LYS A 351 0.74 -27.96 -16.74
CA LYS A 351 0.78 -27.79 -15.29
C LYS A 351 2.04 -28.42 -14.70
N GLU A 352 2.90 -27.64 -14.09
CA GLU A 352 3.70 -28.14 -12.98
C GLU A 352 2.91 -28.04 -11.66
N LYS A 353 2.98 -29.10 -10.85
CA LYS A 353 2.37 -29.17 -9.53
C LYS A 353 3.11 -28.23 -8.58
N GLY A 354 2.46 -27.16 -8.16
CA GLY A 354 2.96 -26.32 -7.07
C GLY A 354 2.97 -24.82 -7.40
N GLY A 355 1.95 -24.12 -6.98
CA GLY A 355 1.87 -22.66 -7.01
C GLY A 355 0.97 -22.16 -8.15
N GLY A 356 -0.31 -21.92 -7.83
CA GLY A 356 -1.27 -21.40 -8.81
C GLY A 356 -0.95 -19.93 -9.11
N ARG A 357 -0.22 -19.70 -10.21
CA ARG A 357 -0.15 -18.36 -10.79
C ARG A 357 -1.53 -17.93 -11.25
N VAL A 358 -1.89 -16.71 -10.88
CA VAL A 358 -3.14 -16.07 -11.27
C VAL A 358 -3.16 -15.94 -12.77
N GLN A 359 -4.03 -16.69 -13.44
CA GLN A 359 -4.26 -16.47 -14.85
C GLN A 359 -4.90 -15.11 -15.04
N PHE A 360 -4.27 -14.26 -15.83
CA PHE A 360 -4.73 -12.93 -16.19
C PHE A 360 -6.23 -12.90 -16.58
N VAL A 361 -6.69 -13.89 -17.33
CA VAL A 361 -8.10 -14.04 -17.76
C VAL A 361 -9.08 -14.14 -16.58
N ASN A 362 -8.60 -14.57 -15.41
CA ASN A 362 -9.39 -14.69 -14.18
C ASN A 362 -9.54 -13.36 -13.43
N LEU A 363 -8.85 -12.32 -13.86
CA LEU A 363 -9.04 -11.01 -13.27
C LEU A 363 -10.46 -10.51 -13.57
N PRO A 364 -11.20 -10.02 -12.58
CA PRO A 364 -12.52 -9.42 -12.77
C PRO A 364 -12.58 -8.40 -13.89
N LEU A 365 -11.50 -7.66 -14.06
CA LEU A 365 -11.30 -6.73 -15.16
C LEU A 365 -11.41 -7.40 -16.54
N CYS A 366 -10.67 -8.51 -16.76
CA CYS A 366 -10.71 -9.22 -18.03
C CYS A 366 -12.07 -9.87 -18.28
N VAL A 367 -12.70 -10.38 -17.22
CA VAL A 367 -14.07 -10.88 -17.27
C VAL A 367 -15.04 -9.78 -17.70
N GLY A 368 -14.90 -8.56 -17.14
CA GLY A 368 -15.66 -7.39 -17.55
C GLY A 368 -15.42 -7.00 -19.02
N MET A 369 -14.18 -7.05 -19.48
CA MET A 369 -13.83 -6.78 -20.87
C MET A 369 -14.47 -7.80 -21.83
N ILE A 370 -14.42 -9.10 -21.49
CA ILE A 370 -15.07 -10.17 -22.26
C ILE A 370 -16.57 -9.90 -22.38
N ALA A 371 -17.25 -9.54 -21.28
CA ALA A 371 -18.66 -9.23 -21.29
C ALA A 371 -18.99 -8.08 -22.25
N ARG A 372 -18.27 -6.96 -22.13
CA ARG A 372 -18.44 -5.79 -23.00
C ARG A 372 -18.14 -6.09 -24.48
N PHE A 373 -17.13 -6.92 -24.74
CA PHE A 373 -16.82 -7.38 -26.09
C PHE A 373 -18.01 -8.13 -26.71
N VAL A 374 -18.59 -9.10 -25.98
CA VAL A 374 -19.75 -9.87 -26.45
C VAL A 374 -21.00 -9.02 -26.57
N GLU A 375 -21.26 -8.11 -25.61
CA GLU A 375 -22.39 -7.17 -25.63
C GLU A 375 -22.47 -6.38 -26.93
N ALA A 376 -21.32 -6.04 -27.44
CA ALA A 376 -21.27 -5.28 -28.65
C ALA A 376 -21.14 -6.10 -29.93
N GLY A 377 -21.51 -7.35 -29.90
CA GLY A 377 -21.60 -8.22 -31.06
C GLY A 377 -20.31 -8.96 -31.41
N GLY A 378 -19.31 -8.98 -30.49
CA GLY A 378 -18.10 -9.78 -30.67
C GLY A 378 -18.41 -11.27 -30.84
N GLU A 379 -17.67 -11.95 -31.71
CA GLU A 379 -17.87 -13.37 -32.01
C GLU A 379 -17.50 -14.28 -30.84
N SER A 380 -18.14 -15.44 -30.75
CA SER A 380 -17.91 -16.44 -29.69
C SER A 380 -16.60 -17.21 -29.84
N SER A 381 -15.92 -17.07 -30.96
CA SER A 381 -14.61 -17.66 -31.21
C SER A 381 -13.62 -16.59 -31.65
N LEU A 382 -12.55 -16.44 -30.89
CA LEU A 382 -11.42 -15.63 -31.34
C LEU A 382 -10.72 -16.36 -32.48
N PRO A 383 -10.57 -15.77 -33.67
CA PRO A 383 -9.68 -16.30 -34.68
C PRO A 383 -8.24 -16.10 -34.18
N PHE A 384 -7.72 -17.11 -33.50
CA PHE A 384 -6.34 -17.04 -33.04
C PHE A 384 -5.44 -17.38 -34.23
N GLY A 385 -4.94 -16.34 -34.88
CA GLY A 385 -3.86 -16.46 -35.85
C GLY A 385 -2.55 -16.85 -35.17
N ASP A 386 -1.56 -17.21 -35.96
CA ASP A 386 -0.23 -17.60 -35.48
C ASP A 386 0.62 -16.38 -35.01
N GLU A 387 0.15 -15.17 -35.20
CA GLU A 387 0.85 -13.91 -34.83
C GLU A 387 0.31 -13.31 -33.54
N GLY A 388 1.20 -12.98 -32.61
CA GLY A 388 0.93 -12.29 -31.35
C GLY A 388 0.41 -13.17 -30.20
N THR A 389 0.37 -12.60 -28.99
CA THR A 389 -0.18 -13.31 -27.82
C THR A 389 -1.70 -13.40 -27.90
N PRO A 390 -2.34 -14.41 -27.26
CA PRO A 390 -3.81 -14.49 -27.20
C PRO A 390 -4.45 -13.21 -26.65
N PHE A 391 -3.75 -12.53 -25.80
CA PHE A 391 -4.23 -11.27 -25.22
C PHE A 391 -4.12 -10.10 -26.20
N GLU A 392 -3.03 -10.01 -26.97
CA GLU A 392 -2.90 -8.99 -28.02
C GLU A 392 -4.02 -9.12 -29.05
N GLN A 393 -4.31 -10.34 -29.47
CA GLN A 393 -5.40 -10.61 -30.39
C GLN A 393 -6.76 -10.23 -29.81
N PHE A 394 -6.98 -10.49 -28.52
CA PHE A 394 -8.18 -10.04 -27.81
C PHE A 394 -8.29 -8.51 -27.78
N LEU A 395 -7.20 -7.80 -27.50
CA LEU A 395 -7.16 -6.34 -27.55
C LEU A 395 -7.45 -5.82 -28.97
N LEU A 396 -6.81 -6.38 -29.98
CA LEU A 396 -7.03 -5.99 -31.37
C LEU A 396 -8.50 -6.16 -31.77
N GLN A 397 -9.17 -7.25 -31.38
CA GLN A 397 -10.59 -7.41 -31.65
C GLN A 397 -11.48 -6.38 -30.95
N ILE A 398 -11.13 -5.98 -29.71
CA ILE A 398 -11.84 -4.88 -29.04
C ILE A 398 -11.66 -3.60 -29.85
N LEU A 399 -10.45 -3.32 -30.32
CA LEU A 399 -10.13 -2.12 -31.09
C LEU A 399 -10.79 -2.12 -32.47
N GLU A 400 -10.80 -3.25 -33.19
CA GLU A 400 -11.52 -3.42 -34.48
C GLU A 400 -13.01 -3.14 -34.31
N ARG A 401 -13.59 -3.68 -33.25
CA ARG A 401 -14.99 -3.43 -32.94
C ARG A 401 -15.23 -1.95 -32.61
N GLU A 402 -14.38 -1.31 -31.81
CA GLU A 402 -14.52 0.12 -31.48
C GLU A 402 -14.34 0.98 -32.73
N GLN A 403 -13.43 0.61 -33.62
CA GLN A 403 -13.28 1.23 -34.92
C GLN A 403 -14.59 1.25 -35.70
N VAL A 404 -15.25 0.10 -35.79
CA VAL A 404 -16.54 -0.01 -36.50
C VAL A 404 -17.66 0.72 -35.76
N ARG A 405 -17.80 0.50 -34.45
CA ARG A 405 -18.89 1.07 -33.63
C ARG A 405 -18.86 2.59 -33.57
N GLN A 406 -17.67 3.14 -33.44
CA GLN A 406 -17.47 4.57 -33.32
C GLN A 406 -17.13 5.24 -34.66
N ASN A 407 -17.06 4.43 -35.75
CA ASN A 407 -16.61 4.88 -37.07
C ASN A 407 -15.28 5.65 -37.00
N LEU A 408 -14.29 5.06 -36.28
CA LEU A 408 -12.94 5.62 -36.19
C LEU A 408 -12.21 5.41 -37.51
N LYS A 409 -11.46 6.39 -37.93
CA LYS A 409 -10.57 6.27 -39.10
C LYS A 409 -9.28 5.51 -38.79
N THR A 410 -8.80 5.63 -37.57
CA THR A 410 -7.61 4.94 -37.10
C THR A 410 -7.88 3.45 -36.99
N SER A 411 -7.12 2.63 -37.72
CA SER A 411 -7.27 1.17 -37.69
C SER A 411 -6.92 0.59 -36.31
N ALA A 412 -7.42 -0.60 -36.00
CA ALA A 412 -7.14 -1.26 -34.70
C ALA A 412 -5.65 -1.43 -34.42
N LYS A 413 -4.84 -1.77 -35.43
CA LYS A 413 -3.39 -1.90 -35.27
C LYS A 413 -2.71 -0.55 -35.04
N GLU A 414 -3.16 0.49 -35.70
CA GLU A 414 -2.68 1.86 -35.49
C GLU A 414 -3.10 2.37 -34.10
N GLN A 415 -4.35 2.12 -33.67
CA GLN A 415 -4.81 2.45 -32.33
C GLN A 415 -3.92 1.78 -31.26
N LEU A 416 -3.68 0.49 -31.38
CA LEU A 416 -2.82 -0.24 -30.43
C LEU A 416 -1.41 0.35 -30.39
N ARG A 417 -0.83 0.62 -31.55
CA ARG A 417 0.49 1.25 -31.65
C ARG A 417 0.51 2.64 -31.02
N SER A 418 -0.48 3.47 -31.28
CA SER A 418 -0.57 4.82 -30.70
C SER A 418 -0.71 4.75 -29.17
N PHE A 419 -1.49 3.81 -28.65
CA PHE A 419 -1.57 3.61 -27.19
C PHE A 419 -0.25 3.13 -26.58
N GLU A 420 0.50 2.27 -27.28
CA GLU A 420 1.85 1.87 -26.85
C GLU A 420 2.79 3.07 -26.79
N GLU A 421 2.80 3.90 -27.82
CA GLU A 421 3.67 5.09 -27.91
C GLU A 421 3.30 6.13 -26.84
N VAL A 422 2.00 6.38 -26.62
CA VAL A 422 1.53 7.30 -25.59
C VAL A 422 1.83 6.78 -24.18
N ALA A 423 1.71 5.47 -23.94
CA ALA A 423 2.09 4.90 -22.66
C ALA A 423 3.58 5.13 -22.33
N VAL A 424 4.45 4.94 -23.31
CA VAL A 424 5.90 5.23 -23.20
C VAL A 424 6.13 6.72 -22.95
N TYR A 425 5.43 7.58 -23.67
CA TYR A 425 5.52 9.02 -23.57
C TYR A 425 5.11 9.53 -22.18
N CYS A 426 4.01 9.00 -21.61
CA CYS A 426 3.60 9.30 -20.24
C CYS A 426 4.69 8.95 -19.24
N VAL A 427 5.30 7.77 -19.37
CA VAL A 427 6.39 7.36 -18.47
C VAL A 427 7.61 8.26 -18.62
N ALA A 428 7.96 8.65 -19.84
CA ALA A 428 9.11 9.51 -20.12
C ALA A 428 8.95 10.93 -19.53
N ARG A 429 7.72 11.40 -19.41
CA ARG A 429 7.38 12.70 -18.80
C ARG A 429 6.99 12.62 -17.32
N GLU A 430 6.97 11.44 -16.76
CA GLU A 430 6.45 11.20 -15.40
C GLU A 430 5.00 11.67 -15.22
N GLU A 431 4.21 11.63 -16.30
CA GLU A 431 2.80 11.99 -16.31
C GLU A 431 1.91 10.74 -16.24
N THR A 432 0.70 10.89 -15.69
CA THR A 432 -0.32 9.83 -15.67
C THR A 432 -1.45 10.08 -16.67
N THR A 433 -1.44 11.26 -17.30
CA THR A 433 -2.45 11.72 -18.26
C THR A 433 -1.80 12.21 -19.52
N PHE A 434 -2.52 12.14 -20.61
CA PHE A 434 -2.11 12.61 -21.93
C PHE A 434 -3.24 13.39 -22.61
N SER A 435 -2.90 14.21 -23.58
CA SER A 435 -3.85 14.99 -24.37
C SER A 435 -4.23 14.28 -25.67
N LEU A 436 -5.22 14.81 -26.36
CA LEU A 436 -5.50 14.40 -27.73
C LEU A 436 -4.31 14.64 -28.66
N GLU A 437 -3.62 15.78 -28.50
CA GLU A 437 -2.43 16.12 -29.27
C GLU A 437 -1.35 15.04 -29.14
N ASP A 438 -1.16 14.49 -27.93
CA ASP A 438 -0.24 13.38 -27.69
C ASP A 438 -0.68 12.10 -28.45
N LEU A 439 -1.98 11.80 -28.49
CA LEU A 439 -2.52 10.67 -29.26
C LEU A 439 -2.35 10.89 -30.78
N CYS A 440 -2.66 12.08 -31.27
CA CYS A 440 -2.48 12.41 -32.68
C CYS A 440 -1.00 12.38 -33.08
N GLY A 441 -0.11 12.88 -32.21
CA GLY A 441 1.35 12.76 -32.39
C GLY A 441 1.84 11.31 -32.44
N ALA A 442 1.12 10.38 -31.81
CA ALA A 442 1.36 8.95 -31.84
C ALA A 442 0.64 8.22 -33.01
N GLY A 443 -0.11 8.93 -33.87
CA GLY A 443 -0.72 8.37 -35.06
C GLY A 443 -2.23 8.19 -35.05
N PHE A 444 -2.95 8.71 -34.04
CA PHE A 444 -4.42 8.78 -34.08
C PHE A 444 -4.88 9.87 -35.05
N ASP A 445 -6.01 9.65 -35.72
CA ASP A 445 -6.60 10.66 -36.60
C ASP A 445 -7.33 11.71 -35.76
N GLU A 446 -7.02 13.00 -35.99
CA GLU A 446 -7.62 14.14 -35.25
C GLU A 446 -9.14 14.16 -35.33
N THR A 447 -9.73 13.62 -36.42
CA THR A 447 -11.19 13.57 -36.57
C THR A 447 -11.89 12.56 -35.66
N ASP A 448 -11.12 11.69 -34.99
CA ASP A 448 -11.63 10.72 -34.04
C ASP A 448 -11.83 11.31 -32.61
N GLU A 449 -11.38 12.55 -32.37
CA GLU A 449 -11.41 13.25 -31.07
C GLU A 449 -12.75 13.13 -30.32
N SER A 450 -13.83 13.52 -30.98
CA SER A 450 -15.17 13.54 -30.38
C SER A 450 -15.68 12.15 -29.92
N ARG A 451 -14.95 11.10 -30.28
CA ARG A 451 -15.32 9.69 -30.02
C ARG A 451 -14.44 9.04 -28.96
N LEU A 452 -13.28 9.61 -28.68
CA LEU A 452 -12.32 9.03 -27.72
C LEU A 452 -12.82 9.04 -26.27
N HIS A 453 -13.69 9.97 -25.89
CA HIS A 453 -14.27 10.02 -24.53
C HIS A 453 -15.14 8.80 -24.18
N VAL A 454 -15.62 8.05 -25.17
CA VAL A 454 -16.36 6.79 -24.98
C VAL A 454 -15.52 5.55 -25.31
N HIS A 455 -14.22 5.71 -25.55
CA HIS A 455 -13.35 4.62 -25.87
C HIS A 455 -13.09 3.75 -24.63
N PRO A 456 -13.20 2.38 -24.71
CA PRO A 456 -13.13 1.51 -23.53
C PRO A 456 -11.77 1.49 -22.83
N PHE A 457 -10.69 1.87 -23.53
CA PHE A 457 -9.35 1.92 -22.99
C PHE A 457 -9.02 3.26 -22.32
N LEU A 458 -9.85 4.27 -22.53
CA LEU A 458 -9.61 5.63 -22.08
C LEU A 458 -10.62 6.06 -21.05
N GLN A 459 -10.18 6.87 -20.12
CA GLN A 459 -11.00 7.60 -19.18
C GLN A 459 -10.67 9.08 -19.30
N THR A 460 -11.69 9.91 -19.49
CA THR A 460 -11.51 11.37 -19.51
C THR A 460 -11.19 11.89 -18.12
N GLU A 461 -10.23 12.79 -18.02
CA GLU A 461 -9.81 13.43 -16.78
C GLU A 461 -9.78 14.96 -16.93
N GLY A 462 -10.89 15.62 -16.57
CA GLY A 462 -11.09 17.06 -16.81
C GLY A 462 -11.31 17.38 -18.27
N ASN A 463 -11.08 18.65 -18.67
CA ASN A 463 -11.20 19.07 -20.05
C ASN A 463 -9.94 18.66 -20.83
N ASP A 464 -10.11 17.87 -21.90
CA ASP A 464 -9.10 17.51 -22.89
C ASP A 464 -7.93 16.63 -22.43
N LYS A 465 -8.01 15.99 -21.27
CA LYS A 465 -7.03 15.01 -20.82
C LYS A 465 -7.63 13.61 -20.68
N TYR A 466 -6.81 12.63 -21.02
CA TYR A 466 -7.14 11.22 -20.97
C TYR A 466 -6.13 10.45 -20.13
N LYS A 467 -6.57 9.35 -19.55
CA LYS A 467 -5.71 8.32 -18.96
C LYS A 467 -6.18 6.95 -19.38
N PHE A 468 -5.32 5.96 -19.28
CA PHE A 468 -5.76 4.59 -19.49
C PHE A 468 -6.77 4.18 -18.41
N SER A 469 -7.89 3.60 -18.83
CA SER A 469 -8.94 3.13 -17.92
C SER A 469 -8.43 2.10 -16.91
N TYR A 470 -7.31 1.46 -17.22
CA TYR A 470 -6.77 0.35 -16.45
C TYR A 470 -5.25 0.38 -16.38
N ALA A 471 -4.70 0.48 -15.19
CA ALA A 471 -3.24 0.52 -14.97
C ALA A 471 -2.52 -0.74 -15.51
N PHE A 472 -3.17 -1.88 -15.49
CA PHE A 472 -2.61 -3.10 -16.05
C PHE A 472 -2.52 -3.05 -17.59
N LEU A 473 -3.46 -2.37 -18.26
CA LEU A 473 -3.42 -2.16 -19.71
C LEU A 473 -2.21 -1.28 -20.08
N GLU A 474 -1.97 -0.22 -19.32
CA GLU A 474 -0.75 0.60 -19.46
C GLU A 474 0.52 -0.27 -19.35
N ALA A 475 0.59 -1.11 -18.30
CA ALA A 475 1.74 -2.00 -18.12
C ALA A 475 1.89 -3.02 -19.28
N TYR A 476 0.79 -3.53 -19.80
CA TYR A 476 0.78 -4.39 -20.97
C TYR A 476 1.28 -3.68 -22.24
N LEU A 477 0.78 -2.46 -22.50
CA LEU A 477 1.19 -1.65 -23.64
C LEU A 477 2.69 -1.31 -23.59
N LEU A 478 3.20 -0.97 -22.41
CA LEU A 478 4.62 -0.75 -22.17
C LEU A 478 5.44 -2.02 -22.44
N ALA A 479 4.96 -3.17 -21.99
CA ALA A 479 5.61 -4.46 -22.22
C ALA A 479 5.60 -4.84 -23.70
N SER A 480 4.47 -4.65 -24.39
CA SER A 480 4.33 -4.89 -25.84
C SER A 480 5.29 -4.02 -26.65
N TYR A 481 5.36 -2.72 -26.33
CA TYR A 481 6.32 -1.81 -26.96
C TYR A 481 7.76 -2.28 -26.77
N LEU A 482 8.14 -2.63 -25.51
CA LEU A 482 9.48 -3.13 -25.20
C LEU A 482 9.79 -4.44 -25.92
N ALA A 483 8.83 -5.39 -25.99
CA ALA A 483 9.01 -6.66 -26.68
C ALA A 483 9.33 -6.47 -28.17
N LYS A 484 8.56 -5.61 -28.86
CA LYS A 484 8.77 -5.26 -30.25
C LYS A 484 10.15 -4.60 -30.44
N HIS A 485 10.54 -3.73 -29.50
CA HIS A 485 11.82 -3.04 -29.57
C HIS A 485 13.02 -3.97 -29.36
N ILE A 486 12.93 -4.88 -28.39
CA ILE A 486 13.97 -5.89 -28.12
C ILE A 486 14.09 -6.86 -29.30
N SER A 487 12.98 -7.29 -29.90
CA SER A 487 12.97 -8.24 -31.02
C SER A 487 13.51 -7.60 -32.32
N ALA A 488 13.36 -6.30 -32.53
CA ALA A 488 13.83 -5.56 -33.69
C ALA A 488 15.32 -5.18 -33.64
N SER A 489 16.09 -5.66 -32.70
CA SER A 489 17.30 -5.07 -32.16
C SER A 489 18.59 -5.20 -32.97
N GLU A 490 18.60 -5.25 -34.29
CA GLU A 490 19.89 -5.16 -34.99
C GLU A 490 20.48 -3.74 -35.14
N SER A 491 19.74 -2.67 -34.83
CA SER A 491 20.26 -1.33 -35.12
C SER A 491 19.95 -0.18 -34.15
N LYS A 492 19.12 -0.37 -33.12
CA LYS A 492 18.59 0.77 -32.36
C LYS A 492 18.76 0.73 -30.82
N SER A 493 19.86 0.21 -30.31
CA SER A 493 20.19 0.24 -28.86
C SER A 493 20.28 1.67 -28.25
N LYS A 494 19.99 2.69 -29.04
CA LYS A 494 20.05 4.11 -28.66
C LYS A 494 18.69 4.78 -28.53
N ASP A 495 17.60 4.02 -28.59
CA ASP A 495 16.29 4.66 -28.43
C ASP A 495 16.09 5.11 -27.00
N ARG A 496 16.15 6.42 -26.82
CA ARG A 496 15.98 7.08 -25.52
C ARG A 496 14.57 6.90 -24.94
N SER A 497 13.60 6.50 -25.75
CA SER A 497 12.20 6.36 -25.33
C SER A 497 11.95 5.16 -24.40
N VAL A 498 12.69 4.06 -24.58
CA VAL A 498 12.52 2.84 -23.76
C VAL A 498 13.19 2.93 -22.40
N ARG A 499 14.16 3.81 -22.27
CA ARG A 499 14.96 3.94 -21.03
C ARG A 499 14.11 4.28 -19.79
N PRO A 500 13.23 5.28 -19.80
CA PRO A 500 12.39 5.59 -18.65
C PRO A 500 11.52 4.42 -18.20
N VAL A 501 11.02 3.60 -19.16
CA VAL A 501 10.22 2.40 -18.86
C VAL A 501 11.05 1.36 -18.11
N MET A 502 12.29 1.12 -18.56
CA MET A 502 13.20 0.19 -17.90
C MET A 502 13.60 0.69 -16.51
N GLU A 503 13.89 1.99 -16.38
CA GLU A 503 14.29 2.60 -15.11
C GLU A 503 13.18 2.50 -14.05
N ARG A 504 11.92 2.66 -14.44
CA ARG A 504 10.76 2.52 -13.55
C ARG A 504 10.60 1.10 -13.01
N GLY A 505 11.04 0.07 -13.74
CA GLY A 505 10.92 -1.34 -13.36
C GLY A 505 12.22 -1.99 -12.87
N ALA A 506 13.31 -1.23 -12.71
CA ALA A 506 14.65 -1.78 -12.50
C ALA A 506 14.85 -2.62 -11.23
N ASN A 507 13.98 -2.49 -10.23
CA ASN A 507 14.04 -3.26 -8.98
C ASN A 507 13.39 -4.67 -9.09
N GLY A 508 12.97 -5.10 -10.27
CA GLY A 508 12.38 -6.41 -10.51
C GLY A 508 10.92 -6.58 -10.06
N LYS A 509 10.24 -5.50 -9.63
CA LYS A 509 8.88 -5.56 -9.06
C LYS A 509 7.84 -4.85 -9.95
N SER A 510 7.99 -4.92 -11.26
CA SER A 510 7.11 -4.24 -12.21
C SER A 510 6.25 -5.24 -12.97
N TYR A 511 4.94 -4.96 -13.10
CA TYR A 511 4.05 -5.72 -13.97
C TYR A 511 4.50 -5.71 -15.43
N VAL A 512 5.24 -4.69 -15.85
CA VAL A 512 5.86 -4.65 -17.18
C VAL A 512 6.80 -5.84 -17.37
N ILE A 513 7.57 -6.23 -16.34
CA ILE A 513 8.46 -7.40 -16.39
C ILE A 513 7.67 -8.68 -16.55
N GLU A 514 6.57 -8.85 -15.82
CA GLU A 514 5.72 -10.05 -15.90
C GLU A 514 5.12 -10.19 -17.30
N HIS A 515 4.50 -9.12 -17.82
CA HIS A 515 3.93 -9.14 -19.18
C HIS A 515 4.99 -9.31 -20.25
N LEU A 516 6.14 -8.66 -20.09
CA LEU A 516 7.25 -8.80 -21.03
C LEU A 516 7.79 -10.24 -21.04
N ALA A 517 7.89 -10.88 -19.89
CA ALA A 517 8.30 -12.27 -19.78
C ALA A 517 7.29 -13.25 -20.40
N GLU A 518 5.99 -12.94 -20.29
CA GLU A 518 4.94 -13.72 -20.99
C GLU A 518 5.01 -13.60 -22.52
N MET A 519 5.37 -12.42 -23.03
CA MET A 519 5.49 -12.14 -24.46
C MET A 519 6.77 -12.74 -25.07
N LEU A 520 7.85 -12.71 -24.28
CA LEU A 520 9.17 -13.19 -24.69
C LEU A 520 9.33 -14.65 -24.23
N GLY A 521 9.36 -15.61 -25.14
CA GLY A 521 9.68 -17.00 -24.82
C GLY A 521 11.18 -17.22 -24.61
N LEU A 522 11.58 -18.48 -24.30
CA LEU A 522 13.00 -18.88 -24.17
C LEU A 522 13.84 -18.53 -25.39
N ASP A 523 13.25 -18.58 -26.58
CA ASP A 523 13.93 -18.26 -27.85
C ASP A 523 14.42 -16.79 -27.91
N SER A 524 13.86 -15.90 -27.10
CA SER A 524 14.29 -14.50 -27.01
C SER A 524 15.47 -14.25 -26.08
N LEU A 525 15.93 -15.25 -25.33
CA LEU A 525 17.00 -15.08 -24.32
C LEU A 525 18.31 -14.59 -24.95
N GLU A 526 18.66 -15.06 -26.13
CA GLU A 526 19.85 -14.59 -26.83
C GLU A 526 19.75 -13.13 -27.22
N SER A 527 18.61 -12.71 -27.75
CA SER A 527 18.33 -11.30 -28.10
C SER A 527 18.33 -10.40 -26.85
N LEU A 528 17.70 -10.85 -25.75
CA LEU A 528 17.72 -10.15 -24.47
C LEU A 528 19.14 -9.98 -23.92
N GLY A 529 19.96 -11.01 -23.98
CA GLY A 529 21.35 -10.97 -23.55
C GLY A 529 22.18 -10.01 -24.41
N LYS A 530 22.03 -10.04 -25.73
CA LYS A 530 22.68 -9.09 -26.64
C LYS A 530 22.26 -7.65 -26.35
N TYR A 531 20.95 -7.44 -26.13
CA TYR A 531 20.41 -6.12 -25.79
C TYR A 531 20.92 -5.63 -24.43
N HIS A 532 20.92 -6.48 -23.40
CA HIS A 532 21.52 -6.18 -22.07
C HIS A 532 22.96 -5.70 -22.21
N ASN A 533 23.77 -6.38 -23.00
CA ASN A 533 25.19 -6.07 -23.18
C ASN A 533 25.38 -4.79 -24.02
N SER A 534 24.46 -4.45 -24.92
CA SER A 534 24.51 -3.27 -25.77
C SER A 534 24.22 -1.95 -25.00
N LEU A 535 23.54 -2.05 -23.85
CA LEU A 535 23.20 -0.87 -23.01
C LEU A 535 24.44 -0.20 -22.37
N GLY A 536 25.59 -0.84 -22.35
CA GLY A 536 26.84 -0.22 -21.88
C GLY A 536 26.75 0.35 -20.47
N ALA A 537 26.88 1.69 -20.35
CA ALA A 537 26.88 2.38 -19.05
C ALA A 537 25.46 2.63 -18.45
N HIS A 538 24.39 2.19 -19.11
CA HIS A 538 23.03 2.36 -18.58
C HIS A 538 22.68 1.30 -17.52
N GLU A 539 23.22 1.46 -16.33
CA GLU A 539 23.18 0.51 -15.23
C GLU A 539 21.76 0.09 -14.84
N VAL A 540 20.86 1.08 -14.64
CA VAL A 540 19.48 0.85 -14.20
C VAL A 540 18.68 0.05 -15.22
N SER A 541 18.83 0.34 -16.51
CA SER A 541 18.19 -0.42 -17.59
C SER A 541 18.72 -1.85 -17.68
N ARG A 542 20.00 -2.08 -17.36
CA ARG A 542 20.59 -3.42 -17.28
C ARG A 542 20.00 -4.23 -16.13
N SER A 543 19.76 -3.61 -14.97
CA SER A 543 19.07 -4.25 -13.86
C SER A 543 17.65 -4.67 -14.26
N PHE A 544 16.92 -3.82 -14.98
CA PHE A 544 15.61 -4.20 -15.51
C PHE A 544 15.68 -5.46 -16.38
N LEU A 545 16.60 -5.51 -17.35
CA LEU A 545 16.75 -6.68 -18.21
C LEU A 545 17.25 -7.93 -17.47
N PHE A 546 18.06 -7.77 -16.45
CA PHE A 546 18.43 -8.86 -15.56
C PHE A 546 17.18 -9.52 -14.97
N HIS A 547 16.23 -8.74 -14.48
CA HIS A 547 14.98 -9.26 -13.94
C HIS A 547 14.05 -9.82 -15.01
N VAL A 548 14.00 -9.23 -16.21
CA VAL A 548 13.25 -9.77 -17.35
C VAL A 548 13.75 -11.15 -17.75
N ILE A 549 15.05 -11.32 -17.92
CA ILE A 549 15.65 -12.62 -18.28
C ILE A 549 15.31 -13.67 -17.22
N ASN A 550 15.43 -13.30 -15.93
CA ASN A 550 15.07 -14.19 -14.85
C ASN A 550 13.57 -14.58 -14.88
N ALA A 551 12.69 -13.63 -15.18
CA ALA A 551 11.26 -13.85 -15.26
C ALA A 551 10.90 -14.72 -16.49
N VAL A 552 11.50 -14.49 -17.65
CA VAL A 552 11.30 -15.34 -18.87
C VAL A 552 11.64 -16.81 -18.60
N ILE A 553 12.73 -17.06 -17.89
CA ILE A 553 13.14 -18.42 -17.54
C ILE A 553 12.16 -19.04 -16.53
N ASP A 554 11.71 -18.27 -15.52
CA ASP A 554 10.72 -18.75 -14.55
C ASP A 554 9.36 -19.01 -15.19
N GLU A 555 8.93 -18.19 -16.16
CA GLU A 555 7.67 -18.36 -16.88
C GLU A 555 7.65 -19.56 -17.80
N SER A 556 8.79 -19.95 -18.36
CA SER A 556 8.83 -21.07 -19.31
C SER A 556 8.34 -22.40 -18.71
N GLY A 557 8.57 -22.61 -17.39
CA GLY A 557 8.25 -23.85 -16.69
C GLY A 557 9.03 -25.08 -17.21
N GLU A 558 9.93 -24.92 -18.17
CA GLU A 558 10.69 -26.01 -18.80
C GLU A 558 11.91 -26.38 -17.97
N ILE A 559 12.46 -25.41 -17.23
CA ILE A 559 13.69 -25.55 -16.48
C ILE A 559 13.39 -25.91 -15.02
N LYS A 560 13.75 -27.14 -14.63
CA LYS A 560 13.31 -27.73 -13.34
C LYS A 560 14.25 -27.50 -12.17
N THR A 561 15.53 -27.32 -12.42
CA THR A 561 16.54 -27.19 -11.35
C THR A 561 17.11 -25.78 -11.30
N SER A 562 17.45 -25.33 -10.07
CA SER A 562 18.11 -24.02 -9.88
C SER A 562 19.42 -23.92 -10.67
N ARG A 563 20.13 -25.01 -10.85
CA ARG A 563 21.40 -25.02 -11.58
C ARG A 563 21.18 -24.84 -13.09
N GLU A 564 20.25 -25.58 -13.68
CA GLU A 564 19.88 -25.40 -15.09
C GLU A 564 19.37 -23.97 -15.35
N LYS A 565 18.50 -23.49 -14.48
CA LYS A 565 18.01 -22.11 -14.53
C LYS A 565 19.19 -21.13 -14.56
N THR A 566 20.13 -21.31 -13.65
CA THR A 566 21.28 -20.42 -13.52
C THR A 566 22.19 -20.50 -14.74
N ASP A 567 22.44 -21.71 -15.27
CA ASP A 567 23.28 -21.89 -16.44
C ASP A 567 22.67 -21.21 -17.67
N VAL A 568 21.38 -21.37 -17.90
CA VAL A 568 20.66 -20.69 -19.00
C VAL A 568 20.68 -19.18 -18.80
N PHE A 569 20.41 -18.71 -17.59
CA PHE A 569 20.39 -17.31 -17.23
C PHE A 569 21.77 -16.65 -17.43
N PHE A 570 22.82 -17.21 -16.85
CA PHE A 570 24.16 -16.65 -16.95
C PHE A 570 24.77 -16.77 -18.35
N LYS A 571 24.42 -17.82 -19.10
CA LYS A 571 24.79 -17.95 -20.50
C LYS A 571 24.16 -16.85 -21.36
N SER A 572 22.91 -16.51 -21.13
CA SER A 572 22.23 -15.44 -21.88
C SER A 572 22.89 -14.06 -21.66
N ILE A 573 23.36 -13.77 -20.44
CA ILE A 573 24.03 -12.50 -20.11
C ILE A 573 25.54 -12.53 -20.42
N GLY A 574 26.24 -13.58 -20.03
CA GLY A 574 27.69 -13.70 -20.07
C GLY A 574 28.22 -14.23 -21.41
N GLY A 575 27.36 -14.88 -22.21
CA GLY A 575 27.74 -15.46 -23.50
C GLY A 575 28.91 -16.43 -23.38
N SER A 576 29.83 -16.36 -24.32
CA SER A 576 31.01 -17.25 -24.41
C SER A 576 31.94 -17.15 -23.20
N LYS A 577 32.02 -16.01 -22.51
CA LYS A 577 32.81 -15.89 -21.28
C LYS A 577 32.27 -16.77 -20.16
N TYR A 578 30.94 -16.78 -19.99
CA TYR A 578 30.34 -17.66 -18.99
C TYR A 578 30.48 -19.14 -19.40
N GLU A 579 30.29 -19.46 -20.67
CA GLU A 579 30.42 -20.85 -21.15
C GLU A 579 31.83 -21.41 -20.94
N ASN A 580 32.87 -20.64 -21.23
CA ASN A 580 34.26 -21.10 -21.19
C ASN A 580 34.92 -20.94 -19.82
N GLU A 581 34.60 -19.85 -19.10
CA GLU A 581 35.32 -19.44 -17.90
C GLU A 581 34.45 -19.33 -16.64
N ARG A 582 33.14 -19.57 -16.76
CA ARG A 582 32.16 -19.34 -15.69
C ARG A 582 32.22 -17.91 -15.14
N GLN A 583 32.47 -16.93 -16.00
CA GLN A 583 32.69 -15.56 -15.64
C GLN A 583 31.56 -14.64 -16.13
N LEU A 584 31.10 -13.75 -15.25
CA LEU A 584 30.18 -12.66 -15.54
C LEU A 584 30.84 -11.31 -15.30
N GLU A 585 30.58 -10.34 -16.13
CA GLU A 585 31.17 -9.00 -15.99
C GLU A 585 30.14 -7.91 -16.11
N ASN A 586 30.45 -6.80 -15.42
CA ASN A 586 29.70 -5.57 -15.54
C ASN A 586 28.20 -5.72 -15.27
N LEU A 587 27.80 -6.57 -14.35
CA LEU A 587 26.41 -6.64 -13.91
C LEU A 587 26.06 -5.38 -13.11
N PHE A 588 24.83 -4.94 -13.26
CA PHE A 588 24.22 -4.00 -12.33
C PHE A 588 22.88 -4.57 -11.89
N VAL A 589 22.71 -4.75 -10.58
CA VAL A 589 21.55 -5.41 -10.01
C VAL A 589 20.99 -4.58 -8.87
N ILE A 590 19.69 -4.28 -8.94
CA ILE A 590 18.91 -3.63 -7.88
C ILE A 590 17.76 -4.58 -7.51
N GLY A 591 17.47 -4.78 -6.22
CA GLY A 591 16.32 -5.54 -5.75
C GLY A 591 16.58 -7.03 -5.56
N THR A 592 15.57 -7.88 -5.76
CA THR A 592 15.63 -9.28 -5.36
C THR A 592 16.16 -10.19 -6.45
N VAL A 593 17.26 -10.88 -6.17
CA VAL A 593 17.81 -11.98 -6.98
C VAL A 593 17.26 -13.29 -6.43
N ASN A 594 16.51 -14.03 -7.23
CA ASN A 594 15.76 -15.18 -6.76
C ASN A 594 16.19 -16.49 -7.38
N LYS A 595 16.47 -17.50 -6.53
CA LYS A 595 16.73 -18.90 -6.90
C LYS A 595 17.86 -19.12 -7.91
N LEU A 596 18.93 -18.33 -7.86
CA LEU A 596 20.12 -18.55 -8.68
C LEU A 596 21.23 -19.28 -7.89
N ASP A 597 22.00 -20.08 -8.59
CA ASP A 597 23.13 -20.85 -8.05
C ASP A 597 24.46 -20.27 -8.54
N PHE A 598 25.10 -19.46 -7.73
CA PHE A 598 26.37 -18.82 -8.04
C PHE A 598 27.60 -19.71 -7.80
N SER A 599 27.41 -21.00 -7.45
CA SER A 599 28.51 -21.90 -7.14
C SER A 599 29.49 -22.03 -8.30
N GLY A 600 30.76 -21.71 -8.03
CA GLY A 600 31.84 -21.74 -9.01
C GLY A 600 31.76 -20.65 -10.09
N VAL A 601 31.07 -19.54 -9.83
CA VAL A 601 30.97 -18.39 -10.75
C VAL A 601 31.84 -17.24 -10.27
N THR A 602 32.62 -16.66 -11.20
CA THR A 602 33.35 -15.41 -10.96
C THR A 602 32.59 -14.23 -11.52
N ILE A 603 32.30 -13.24 -10.69
CA ILE A 603 31.57 -12.03 -11.04
C ILE A 603 32.53 -10.84 -10.90
N ARG A 604 32.74 -10.11 -12.01
CA ARG A 604 33.72 -9.01 -12.07
C ARG A 604 33.08 -7.67 -12.37
N ASN A 605 33.69 -6.59 -11.85
CA ASN A 605 33.39 -5.20 -12.20
C ASN A 605 31.88 -4.90 -12.10
N SER A 606 31.21 -5.47 -11.12
CA SER A 606 29.74 -5.47 -11.02
C SER A 606 29.27 -4.67 -9.83
N LYS A 607 28.03 -4.16 -9.89
CA LYS A 607 27.43 -3.34 -8.84
C LYS A 607 26.14 -3.99 -8.37
N PHE A 608 25.98 -4.07 -7.07
CA PHE A 608 24.84 -4.60 -6.35
C PHE A 608 24.31 -3.52 -5.41
N GLN A 609 23.14 -2.98 -5.72
CA GLN A 609 22.53 -1.88 -4.98
C GLN A 609 21.19 -2.32 -4.41
N ASP A 610 20.98 -2.20 -3.09
CA ASP A 610 19.74 -2.62 -2.41
C ASP A 610 19.33 -4.07 -2.79
N VAL A 611 20.26 -5.03 -2.63
CA VAL A 611 20.08 -6.39 -3.15
C VAL A 611 19.72 -7.38 -2.06
N THR A 612 18.69 -8.19 -2.32
CA THR A 612 18.35 -9.38 -1.53
C THR A 612 18.61 -10.64 -2.34
N PHE A 613 19.53 -11.47 -1.90
CA PHE A 613 19.73 -12.82 -2.45
C PHE A 613 18.72 -13.78 -1.79
N LYS A 614 17.65 -14.10 -2.52
CA LYS A 614 16.56 -14.94 -2.02
C LYS A 614 16.65 -16.37 -2.54
N GLN A 615 16.80 -17.33 -1.65
CA GLN A 615 16.96 -18.76 -2.02
C GLN A 615 18.10 -19.01 -3.02
N CYS A 616 19.14 -18.15 -2.99
CA CYS A 616 20.32 -18.28 -3.84
C CYS A 616 21.36 -19.19 -3.17
N LYS A 617 22.17 -19.86 -4.00
CA LYS A 617 23.29 -20.71 -3.56
C LYS A 617 24.62 -20.08 -3.96
N ALA A 618 25.65 -20.36 -3.18
CA ALA A 618 27.03 -20.01 -3.47
C ALA A 618 27.95 -21.04 -2.80
N ASP A 619 29.23 -21.08 -3.17
CA ASP A 619 30.23 -21.94 -2.56
C ASP A 619 31.61 -21.24 -2.46
N SER A 620 32.63 -21.94 -1.96
CA SER A 620 33.98 -21.42 -1.82
C SER A 620 34.68 -21.06 -3.14
N ARG A 621 34.14 -21.47 -4.28
CA ARG A 621 34.62 -21.14 -5.64
C ARG A 621 33.89 -19.98 -6.24
N THR A 622 32.90 -19.42 -5.53
CA THR A 622 32.22 -18.18 -5.93
C THR A 622 33.11 -17.00 -5.60
N VAL A 623 33.40 -16.17 -6.60
CA VAL A 623 34.27 -15.00 -6.46
C VAL A 623 33.58 -13.76 -6.93
N PHE A 624 33.55 -12.72 -6.12
CA PHE A 624 33.26 -11.36 -6.53
C PHE A 624 34.53 -10.57 -6.60
N GLU A 625 34.91 -10.09 -7.77
CA GLU A 625 36.16 -9.36 -8.02
C GLU A 625 35.86 -7.94 -8.52
N ASN A 626 36.44 -6.92 -7.87
CA ASN A 626 36.20 -5.51 -8.19
C ASN A 626 34.70 -5.12 -8.19
N CYS A 627 33.91 -5.74 -7.32
CA CYS A 627 32.48 -5.47 -7.22
C CYS A 627 32.18 -4.41 -6.16
N ARG A 628 31.08 -3.67 -6.37
CA ARG A 628 30.58 -2.71 -5.39
C ARG A 628 29.24 -3.18 -4.83
N PHE A 629 29.10 -3.15 -3.51
CA PHE A 629 27.86 -3.40 -2.78
C PHE A 629 27.44 -2.13 -2.04
N SER A 630 26.26 -1.62 -2.32
CA SER A 630 25.77 -0.35 -1.76
C SER A 630 24.35 -0.45 -1.24
N GLU A 631 23.96 0.49 -0.38
CA GLU A 631 22.67 0.61 0.28
C GLU A 631 22.37 -0.57 1.21
N SER A 632 21.58 -1.57 0.78
CA SER A 632 21.27 -2.73 1.61
C SER A 632 21.70 -4.06 0.98
N LEU A 633 21.90 -5.05 1.83
CA LEU A 633 22.21 -6.42 1.45
C LEU A 633 21.49 -7.39 2.39
N ASP A 634 20.85 -8.42 1.83
CA ASP A 634 20.25 -9.49 2.60
C ASP A 634 20.40 -10.86 1.92
N PHE A 635 20.31 -11.94 2.70
CA PHE A 635 20.40 -13.33 2.27
C PHE A 635 19.15 -14.11 2.72
N GLU A 636 17.98 -13.76 2.16
CA GLU A 636 16.70 -14.36 2.52
C GLU A 636 16.62 -15.84 2.12
N LYS A 637 16.47 -16.74 3.10
CA LYS A 637 16.40 -18.20 2.87
C LYS A 637 17.56 -18.76 2.04
N SER A 638 18.66 -18.00 1.93
CA SER A 638 19.92 -18.43 1.33
C SER A 638 20.81 -19.00 2.41
N GLY A 639 21.56 -20.06 2.12
CA GLY A 639 22.42 -20.73 3.10
C GLY A 639 23.56 -19.83 3.56
N LYS A 640 23.43 -19.16 4.72
CA LYS A 640 24.48 -18.25 5.24
C LYS A 640 25.85 -18.92 5.37
N LYS A 641 25.91 -20.23 5.67
CA LYS A 641 27.16 -20.98 5.77
C LYS A 641 27.91 -21.12 4.43
N GLU A 642 27.16 -21.31 3.36
CA GLU A 642 27.69 -21.41 2.01
C GLU A 642 28.17 -20.04 1.53
N TRP A 643 27.40 -18.99 1.78
CA TRP A 643 27.78 -17.61 1.47
C TRP A 643 28.97 -17.10 2.30
N ALA A 644 29.18 -17.66 3.49
CA ALA A 644 30.39 -17.36 4.31
C ALA A 644 31.70 -17.74 3.61
N GLN A 645 31.67 -18.68 2.68
CA GLN A 645 32.86 -19.17 1.96
C GLN A 645 33.15 -18.39 0.67
N VAL A 646 32.28 -17.47 0.28
CA VAL A 646 32.43 -16.66 -0.93
C VAL A 646 33.63 -15.74 -0.83
N GLN A 647 34.41 -15.66 -1.93
CA GLN A 647 35.57 -14.81 -1.99
C GLN A 647 35.23 -13.41 -2.47
N LEU A 648 35.66 -12.38 -1.74
CA LEU A 648 35.53 -10.97 -2.11
C LEU A 648 36.90 -10.40 -2.40
N GLU A 649 37.21 -10.14 -3.67
CA GLU A 649 38.51 -9.63 -4.11
C GLU A 649 38.40 -8.20 -4.58
N ASN A 650 39.11 -7.27 -3.93
CA ASN A 650 39.06 -5.84 -4.25
C ASN A 650 37.60 -5.25 -4.33
N CYS A 651 36.70 -5.80 -3.51
CA CYS A 651 35.32 -5.33 -3.48
C CYS A 651 35.18 -4.09 -2.60
N ASP A 652 34.38 -3.10 -3.09
CA ASP A 652 33.95 -1.93 -2.34
C ASP A 652 32.60 -2.22 -1.71
N CYS A 653 32.56 -2.31 -0.39
CA CYS A 653 31.33 -2.52 0.38
C CYS A 653 31.03 -1.28 1.22
N GLU A 654 29.94 -0.60 0.93
CA GLU A 654 29.45 0.47 1.80
C GLU A 654 29.15 -0.07 3.20
N LEU A 655 29.18 0.80 4.20
CA LEU A 655 29.06 0.38 5.59
C LEU A 655 27.90 -0.59 5.87
N PRO A 656 26.66 -0.35 5.40
CA PRO A 656 25.54 -1.26 5.64
C PRO A 656 25.74 -2.66 5.05
N THR A 657 26.29 -2.74 3.85
CA THR A 657 26.50 -4.02 3.15
C THR A 657 27.73 -4.75 3.70
N ARG A 658 28.78 -4.00 4.12
CA ARG A 658 29.98 -4.55 4.75
C ARG A 658 29.63 -5.30 6.03
N ILE A 659 28.80 -4.72 6.89
CA ILE A 659 28.35 -5.35 8.13
C ILE A 659 27.71 -6.72 7.86
N ILE A 660 26.84 -6.81 6.88
CA ILE A 660 26.15 -8.08 6.55
C ILE A 660 27.14 -9.11 5.99
N TRP A 661 28.07 -8.69 5.12
CA TRP A 661 29.11 -9.59 4.61
C TRP A 661 30.04 -10.12 5.72
N GLU A 662 30.46 -9.27 6.62
CA GLU A 662 31.32 -9.64 7.77
C GLU A 662 30.58 -10.60 8.71
N GLU A 663 29.32 -10.39 8.99
CA GLU A 663 28.49 -11.28 9.79
C GLU A 663 28.30 -12.66 9.15
N VAL A 664 28.09 -12.70 7.84
CA VAL A 664 27.92 -13.96 7.10
C VAL A 664 29.24 -14.76 7.05
N ARG A 665 30.36 -14.09 6.86
CA ARG A 665 31.68 -14.72 6.73
C ARG A 665 32.32 -15.14 8.06
N GLY A 666 31.82 -14.61 9.15
CA GLY A 666 32.47 -14.77 10.47
C GLY A 666 33.66 -13.83 10.63
N PHE A 667 33.94 -13.40 11.85
CA PHE A 667 34.98 -12.40 12.15
C PHE A 667 36.30 -13.04 12.55
N SER A 668 37.43 -12.41 12.14
CA SER A 668 38.67 -12.53 12.90
C SER A 668 38.57 -11.64 14.16
N THR A 669 39.32 -12.00 15.23
CA THR A 669 39.21 -11.31 16.55
C THR A 669 39.59 -9.82 16.48
N GLY A 670 40.36 -9.39 15.49
CA GLY A 670 40.73 -7.99 15.28
C GLY A 670 39.63 -7.18 14.58
N ASP A 671 38.92 -7.79 13.64
CA ASP A 671 37.91 -7.15 12.84
C ASP A 671 36.63 -6.95 13.63
N ARG A 672 36.36 -7.79 14.64
CA ARG A 672 35.15 -7.75 15.45
C ARG A 672 34.97 -6.42 16.20
N LYS A 673 36.07 -5.81 16.65
CA LYS A 673 36.03 -4.50 17.34
C LYS A 673 35.58 -3.37 16.43
N GLU A 674 36.11 -3.32 15.22
CA GLU A 674 35.72 -2.29 14.24
C GLU A 674 34.30 -2.55 13.77
N HIS A 675 33.92 -3.81 13.60
CA HIS A 675 32.53 -4.17 13.23
C HIS A 675 31.50 -3.76 14.29
N ILE A 676 31.75 -3.97 15.57
CA ILE A 676 30.89 -3.50 16.66
C ILE A 676 30.75 -1.97 16.60
N LYS A 677 31.85 -1.27 16.32
CA LYS A 677 31.84 0.19 16.18
C LYS A 677 31.01 0.67 14.99
N ASP A 678 31.10 -0.04 13.87
CA ASP A 678 30.32 0.24 12.67
C ASP A 678 28.82 -0.06 12.87
N ALA A 679 28.48 -1.17 13.52
CA ALA A 679 27.12 -1.52 13.88
C ALA A 679 26.50 -0.50 14.86
N LEU A 680 27.30 -0.05 15.85
CA LEU A 680 26.89 1.03 16.75
C LEU A 680 26.66 2.34 15.99
N ARG A 681 27.47 2.65 14.99
CA ARG A 681 27.26 3.80 14.12
C ARG A 681 25.90 3.74 13.41
N LEU A 682 25.56 2.63 12.78
CA LEU A 682 24.25 2.45 12.14
C LEU A 682 23.09 2.62 13.12
N ALA A 683 23.25 2.15 14.35
CA ALA A 683 22.26 2.34 15.39
C ALA A 683 22.06 3.82 15.74
N LEU A 684 23.15 4.56 15.86
CA LEU A 684 23.14 5.98 16.17
C LEU A 684 22.65 6.84 15.00
N GLU A 685 22.90 6.44 13.75
CA GLU A 685 22.38 7.10 12.54
C GLU A 685 20.86 7.11 12.50
N LYS A 686 20.18 6.14 13.14
CA LYS A 686 18.71 6.18 13.27
C LYS A 686 18.18 7.39 14.06
N PHE A 687 19.00 7.95 14.95
CA PHE A 687 18.68 9.15 15.72
C PHE A 687 19.31 10.42 15.15
N TRP A 688 20.23 10.29 14.18
CA TRP A 688 20.95 11.42 13.60
C TRP A 688 20.68 11.54 12.12
N HIS A 689 19.85 12.50 11.71
CA HIS A 689 19.43 12.64 10.32
C HIS A 689 19.76 14.05 9.81
N HIS A 690 20.55 14.15 8.73
CA HIS A 690 20.96 15.44 8.13
C HIS A 690 21.49 16.47 9.14
N GLY A 691 22.32 16.05 10.10
CA GLY A 691 22.87 16.92 11.12
C GLY A 691 21.89 17.33 12.23
N ARG A 692 20.75 16.68 12.34
CA ARG A 692 19.73 16.95 13.36
C ARG A 692 19.39 15.70 14.15
N LEU A 693 19.11 15.87 15.44
CA LEU A 693 18.67 14.78 16.31
C LEU A 693 17.18 14.51 16.10
N LYS A 694 16.85 13.26 15.79
CA LYS A 694 15.51 12.70 15.92
C LYS A 694 15.37 12.13 17.34
N GLU A 695 14.74 12.86 18.25
CA GLU A 695 14.71 12.52 19.69
C GLU A 695 14.09 11.16 20.00
N THR A 696 13.18 10.68 19.16
CA THR A 696 12.44 9.44 19.42
C THR A 696 12.32 8.62 18.13
N ILE A 697 12.57 7.34 18.23
CA ILE A 697 12.29 6.37 17.16
C ILE A 697 11.36 5.29 17.69
N ARG A 698 10.54 4.71 16.82
CA ARG A 698 9.64 3.60 17.16
C ARG A 698 10.42 2.28 17.20
N GLN A 699 9.93 1.34 17.98
CA GLN A 699 10.52 0.01 18.08
C GLN A 699 10.63 -0.70 16.72
N GLN A 700 9.61 -0.55 15.88
CA GLN A 700 9.62 -1.03 14.49
C GLN A 700 10.80 -0.49 13.69
N HIS A 701 11.07 0.81 13.77
CA HIS A 701 12.16 1.46 13.03
C HIS A 701 13.55 1.01 13.52
N TRP A 702 13.63 0.55 14.76
CA TRP A 702 14.87 -0.05 15.26
C TRP A 702 15.22 -1.33 14.51
N ASN A 703 14.22 -2.17 14.23
CA ASN A 703 14.39 -3.48 13.61
C ASN A 703 14.42 -3.45 12.06
N THR A 704 14.46 -2.29 11.43
CA THR A 704 14.48 -2.15 9.96
C THR A 704 15.85 -1.82 9.40
N GLY A 705 16.04 -2.09 8.11
CA GLY A 705 17.28 -1.86 7.36
C GLY A 705 18.41 -2.78 7.80
N SER A 706 19.63 -2.47 7.39
CA SER A 706 20.82 -3.31 7.65
C SER A 706 21.10 -3.55 9.14
N LEU A 707 20.75 -2.61 10.01
CA LEU A 707 20.86 -2.83 11.45
C LEU A 707 19.89 -3.92 11.92
N GLY A 708 18.66 -3.94 11.43
CA GLY A 708 17.66 -4.96 11.80
C GLY A 708 18.08 -6.38 11.43
N HIS A 709 18.89 -6.52 10.39
CA HIS A 709 19.45 -7.81 9.94
C HIS A 709 20.77 -8.17 10.64
N SER A 710 21.38 -7.23 11.36
CA SER A 710 22.64 -7.42 12.09
C SER A 710 22.47 -8.28 13.33
N LEU A 711 23.44 -9.14 13.60
CA LEU A 711 23.57 -9.90 14.86
C LEU A 711 23.67 -8.99 16.08
N TYR A 712 24.11 -7.75 15.89
CA TYR A 712 24.32 -6.77 16.95
C TYR A 712 23.09 -5.87 17.20
N CYS A 713 22.02 -5.98 16.44
CA CYS A 713 20.82 -5.13 16.61
C CYS A 713 20.30 -5.15 18.04
N LYS A 714 20.02 -6.35 18.58
CA LYS A 714 19.53 -6.51 19.95
C LYS A 714 20.62 -6.21 21.01
N PRO A 715 21.85 -6.74 20.93
CA PRO A 715 22.92 -6.37 21.85
C PRO A 715 23.19 -4.87 21.98
N ILE A 716 23.16 -4.13 20.89
CA ILE A 716 23.32 -2.67 20.90
C ILE A 716 22.16 -1.99 21.62
N LEU A 717 20.94 -2.41 21.32
CA LEU A 717 19.75 -1.87 22.00
C LEU A 717 19.83 -2.09 23.51
N ASP A 718 20.11 -3.32 23.93
CA ASP A 718 20.20 -3.68 25.35
C ASP A 718 21.29 -2.87 26.08
N ALA A 719 22.46 -2.68 25.45
CA ALA A 719 23.52 -1.85 25.99
C ALA A 719 23.15 -0.35 26.05
N MET A 720 22.51 0.18 25.02
CA MET A 720 22.06 1.58 24.99
C MET A 720 20.99 1.86 26.07
N LEU A 721 20.10 0.91 26.32
CA LEU A 721 19.13 1.02 27.41
C LEU A 721 19.78 0.88 28.78
N HIS A 722 20.72 -0.05 28.94
CA HIS A 722 21.45 -0.28 30.18
C HIS A 722 22.24 0.97 30.64
N HIS A 723 22.91 1.63 29.71
CA HIS A 723 23.66 2.87 29.99
C HIS A 723 22.81 4.14 29.97
N ASN A 724 21.48 4.03 29.91
CA ASN A 724 20.55 5.14 29.81
C ASN A 724 20.80 6.08 28.61
N LEU A 725 21.49 5.64 27.57
CA LEU A 725 21.63 6.37 26.31
C LEU A 725 20.29 6.39 25.57
N LEU A 726 19.47 5.34 25.75
CA LEU A 726 18.08 5.29 25.37
C LEU A 726 17.18 5.06 26.59
N SER A 727 15.96 5.55 26.52
CA SER A 727 14.90 5.19 27.45
C SER A 727 13.70 4.68 26.66
N GLU A 728 13.05 3.64 27.18
CA GLU A 728 11.76 3.21 26.65
C GLU A 728 10.71 4.27 26.93
N LYS A 729 9.95 4.65 25.93
CA LYS A 729 8.86 5.61 26.04
C LYS A 729 7.62 5.01 25.43
N SER A 730 6.53 5.01 26.21
CA SER A 730 5.21 4.84 25.59
C SER A 730 4.97 6.10 24.74
N ILE A 731 4.91 5.92 23.43
CA ILE A 731 4.50 7.00 22.54
C ILE A 731 3.00 7.10 22.66
N SER A 732 2.48 8.27 23.04
CA SER A 732 1.05 8.51 23.21
C SER A 732 0.30 8.03 21.96
N GLY A 733 -0.59 7.05 22.11
CA GLY A 733 -1.35 6.46 21.00
C GLY A 733 -0.73 5.22 20.33
N VAL A 734 0.40 4.68 20.84
CA VAL A 734 1.05 3.50 20.29
C VAL A 734 1.27 2.47 21.38
N HIS A 735 0.74 1.24 21.23
CA HIS A 735 1.02 0.13 22.14
C HIS A 735 2.47 -0.38 22.04
N GLU A 736 3.12 -0.17 20.92
CA GLU A 736 4.56 -0.41 20.80
C GLU A 736 5.32 0.79 21.36
N GLY A 737 6.18 0.50 22.31
CA GLY A 737 7.10 1.47 22.87
C GLY A 737 7.99 2.07 21.77
N GLY A 738 8.44 3.26 21.98
CA GLY A 738 9.53 3.86 21.21
C GLY A 738 10.76 4.00 22.09
N TYR A 739 11.86 4.31 21.45
CA TYR A 739 13.10 4.61 22.14
C TYR A 739 13.40 6.09 22.03
N ARG A 740 13.62 6.74 23.17
CA ARG A 740 14.01 8.14 23.23
C ARG A 740 15.50 8.25 23.55
N PHE A 741 16.21 9.00 22.72
CA PHE A 741 17.62 9.31 22.92
C PHE A 741 17.82 10.32 24.05
N ASP A 742 18.81 10.12 24.91
CA ASP A 742 19.15 11.04 25.99
C ASP A 742 19.78 12.32 25.43
N LYS A 743 19.14 13.47 25.70
CA LYS A 743 19.60 14.77 25.24
C LYS A 743 20.98 15.17 25.80
N SER A 744 21.35 14.68 26.97
CA SER A 744 22.66 14.96 27.56
C SER A 744 23.81 14.38 26.73
N ALA A 745 23.56 13.31 25.99
CA ALA A 745 24.53 12.63 25.13
C ALA A 745 24.63 13.21 23.69
N ILE A 746 23.89 14.28 23.37
CA ILE A 746 23.96 14.92 22.04
C ILE A 746 25.38 15.34 21.65
N PRO A 747 26.19 15.97 22.54
CA PRO A 747 27.55 16.31 22.19
C PRO A 747 28.43 15.10 21.86
N ASP A 748 28.22 13.97 22.55
CA ASP A 748 28.94 12.73 22.31
C ASP A 748 28.50 12.10 20.97
N LEU A 749 27.19 12.13 20.69
CA LEU A 749 26.64 11.67 19.42
C LEU A 749 27.23 12.45 18.25
N GLN A 750 27.26 13.78 18.35
CA GLN A 750 27.83 14.63 17.32
C GLN A 750 29.31 14.33 17.08
N ARG A 751 30.11 14.25 18.15
CA ARG A 751 31.54 13.88 18.02
C ARG A 751 31.74 12.52 17.36
N TYR A 752 30.90 11.56 17.71
CA TYR A 752 31.00 10.24 17.11
C TYR A 752 30.59 10.22 15.63
N MET A 753 29.54 10.96 15.27
CA MET A 753 29.07 11.05 13.89
C MET A 753 30.06 11.80 12.99
N ASP A 754 30.67 12.89 13.50
CA ASP A 754 31.60 13.73 12.72
C ASP A 754 32.98 13.09 12.54
N ASN A 755 33.55 12.48 13.58
CA ASN A 755 34.95 12.02 13.58
C ASN A 755 35.20 10.66 14.27
N ARG A 756 34.13 9.89 14.55
CA ARG A 756 34.15 8.57 15.20
C ARG A 756 34.83 8.56 16.59
N GLN A 757 34.80 9.68 17.27
CA GLN A 757 35.38 9.77 18.61
C GLN A 757 34.38 9.25 19.66
N LEU A 758 34.73 8.14 20.31
CA LEU A 758 33.98 7.52 21.40
C LEU A 758 34.17 8.33 22.68
N THR A 759 33.09 8.97 23.15
CA THR A 759 33.08 9.74 24.41
C THR A 759 31.78 9.49 25.18
N GLY A 760 31.82 9.76 26.50
CA GLY A 760 30.63 9.70 27.37
C GLY A 760 29.87 8.37 27.28
N LEU A 761 28.55 8.44 27.30
CA LEU A 761 27.65 7.29 27.29
C LEU A 761 27.82 6.40 26.04
N ILE A 762 28.20 6.97 24.90
CA ILE A 762 28.46 6.19 23.68
C ILE A 762 29.69 5.30 23.85
N LYS A 763 30.69 5.79 24.54
CA LYS A 763 31.89 5.00 24.88
C LYS A 763 31.53 3.86 25.84
N ASP A 764 30.71 4.13 26.85
CA ASP A 764 30.30 3.11 27.82
C ASP A 764 29.52 1.97 27.15
N VAL A 765 28.62 2.31 26.24
CA VAL A 765 27.88 1.35 25.41
C VAL A 765 28.87 0.49 24.56
N TYR A 766 29.82 1.14 23.92
CA TYR A 766 30.81 0.44 23.11
C TYR A 766 31.70 -0.50 23.94
N ASP A 767 32.15 -0.05 25.10
CA ASP A 767 33.00 -0.83 26.01
C ASP A 767 32.24 -2.07 26.54
N GLU A 768 30.95 -1.93 26.88
CA GLU A 768 30.10 -3.07 27.24
C GLU A 768 29.97 -4.09 26.10
N LEU A 769 29.69 -3.58 24.88
CA LEU A 769 29.59 -4.44 23.69
C LEU A 769 30.89 -5.19 23.41
N LEU A 770 32.04 -4.54 23.57
CA LEU A 770 33.33 -5.17 23.45
C LEU A 770 33.55 -6.25 24.52
N GLN A 771 33.20 -5.99 25.76
CA GLN A 771 33.35 -6.96 26.84
C GLN A 771 32.52 -8.21 26.60
N LYS A 772 31.24 -8.05 26.11
CA LYS A 772 30.31 -9.17 25.94
C LYS A 772 30.48 -9.90 24.60
N HIS A 773 30.91 -9.22 23.57
CA HIS A 773 30.88 -9.73 22.20
C HIS A 773 32.21 -9.55 21.43
N GLY A 774 33.20 -8.91 22.01
CA GLY A 774 34.50 -8.60 21.37
C GLY A 774 35.58 -9.71 21.45
N GLN A 775 35.27 -10.80 22.17
CA GLN A 775 36.18 -11.97 22.30
C GLN A 775 36.01 -12.97 21.18
#